data_42fa14bcb9f5ff68d8500b3b741537f6
#
_entry.id   42fa14bcb9f5ff68d8500b3b741537f6
#
_cell.length_a   1.000
_cell.length_b   1.000
_cell.length_c   1.000
_cell.angle_alpha   90.00
_cell.angle_beta   90.00
_cell.angle_gamma   90.00
#
_symmetry.space_group_name_H-M   'P 1'
#
loop_
_entity.id
_entity.type
_entity.pdbx_description
1 polymer ?
#
loop_
_entity_poly.entity_id
_entity_poly.type
_entity_poly.pdbx_seq_one_letter_code
_entity_poly.pdbx_strand_id
1 'polypeptide(L)'
;MKVLKKRKNAIIVKFFISFLMLWALLTTAFLPSGHAASVTEGAKRYTLKNGLTVILKEDHSAPVASVQVWVRTGSANETPEEAGITHQIEHMIFKGTRTKSTGEIAKAVETAGGRINAYTSFDRTVYYVEIDSARLDTALDVLLDAVQNALFDPEELKKEKEVVLEEYRRSLDIPENQLSWTIMRLAYNKHPYGRPIIGYEKTIRSFNRKMILKYVDKWYTPKNMVVVAVGDFETQKVFKTIEKLVRNFPERTGAEPARPKEPPQTELRKTVINTRVQQAYLDMCWHIPALTHKDMYALDVLESILGNGKSSRLYTGLKMDANLVYDVSADTYAMADPGLFSVDATLQPEKLKAALAAIGKEISRVARTPVDPSELDKAKTAAEASFVFDMEDMAGQASTLGFFQTMTGDMYHADDYLARIKQVTAEDILRVSQTYLRPENLSIGVMAPEGEKIHLDADEVMSFFKAAPAKTESLPTKLNNPTEMRVLKNGMRVIIKENKRVPEVSMVGVFLGGKRLEKDGEWGISDFVAEMLTRGTRKRTAADIAATVESWAGSLEGFSGRNSLGVSGKFLSKDLYAGLDLLSDVVLHASFPSHEIEKVREDILAAIRAKKDRPTAQLFELFYKTLYPHYPYGHPSTGTPETISRITGEELKGWYESIRIPSNFVLAIVGDLDRKQLVPYLETLFGPFKPSTKILPEIKPEPPLTGPRKAHIERPGAQTHLAVGYLGADLKNINNAPMALVDTALSGMGGRLFLKLRDQRSLAYSVTAFRSPGLETGSFGVYLACDPDKLPQAEKAVFDELTFLRDKGLTDKELAAAKRYLLGNLKIGMQTNGSQAMQMALDELYGVGFDHMPKYIERIESVTKNDINRAVKDIILPERYVFVTVGPGDALKADNR
;
A
#
# COMPACT_ATOMS: atom_id res chain seq x y z
N MET A 1 -52.87 -49.11 -45.84
CA MET A 1 -51.71 -48.17 -46.10
C MET A 1 -51.71 -46.91 -45.24
N LYS A 2 -52.86 -46.24 -44.95
CA LYS A 2 -52.85 -44.98 -44.16
C LYS A 2 -52.47 -45.16 -42.67
N VAL A 3 -52.72 -46.33 -42.08
CA VAL A 3 -52.41 -46.54 -40.63
C VAL A 3 -50.86 -46.77 -40.41
N LEU A 4 -50.15 -47.40 -41.33
CA LEU A 4 -48.70 -47.65 -41.27
C LEU A 4 -47.88 -46.35 -41.44
N LYS A 5 -48.43 -45.41 -42.22
CA LYS A 5 -47.73 -44.11 -42.44
C LYS A 5 -47.85 -43.21 -41.21
N LYS A 6 -48.94 -43.23 -40.44
CA LYS A 6 -49.09 -42.53 -39.17
C LYS A 6 -48.20 -43.06 -38.05
N ARG A 7 -47.97 -44.38 -37.98
CA ARG A 7 -47.06 -44.96 -36.98
C ARG A 7 -45.58 -44.64 -37.25
N LYS A 8 -45.16 -44.63 -38.55
CA LYS A 8 -43.78 -44.23 -38.90
C LYS A 8 -43.50 -42.77 -38.57
N ASN A 9 -44.39 -41.86 -38.86
CA ASN A 9 -44.21 -40.44 -38.54
C ASN A 9 -44.22 -40.20 -37.03
N ALA A 10 -44.99 -40.92 -36.21
CA ALA A 10 -44.99 -40.79 -34.76
C ALA A 10 -43.67 -41.33 -34.11
N ILE A 11 -43.05 -42.34 -34.71
CA ILE A 11 -41.76 -42.87 -34.25
C ILE A 11 -40.63 -41.92 -34.62
N ILE A 12 -40.65 -41.32 -35.81
CA ILE A 12 -39.61 -40.32 -36.26
C ILE A 12 -39.71 -39.07 -35.42
N VAL A 13 -40.89 -38.57 -35.09
CA VAL A 13 -41.08 -37.39 -34.24
C VAL A 13 -40.63 -37.67 -32.79
N LYS A 14 -40.89 -38.86 -32.23
CA LYS A 14 -40.39 -39.26 -30.91
C LYS A 14 -38.87 -39.40 -30.90
N PHE A 15 -38.28 -39.94 -31.94
CA PHE A 15 -36.81 -40.03 -32.05
C PHE A 15 -36.17 -38.65 -32.18
N PHE A 16 -36.77 -37.73 -32.92
CA PHE A 16 -36.28 -36.33 -33.06
C PHE A 16 -36.43 -35.54 -31.76
N ILE A 17 -37.52 -35.69 -31.03
CA ILE A 17 -37.71 -35.07 -29.69
C ILE A 17 -36.75 -35.68 -28.67
N SER A 18 -36.53 -36.98 -28.67
CA SER A 18 -35.55 -37.62 -27.77
C SER A 18 -34.11 -37.22 -28.12
N PHE A 19 -33.81 -37.05 -29.40
CA PHE A 19 -32.50 -36.58 -29.86
C PHE A 19 -32.28 -35.11 -29.53
N LEU A 20 -33.26 -34.24 -29.65
CA LEU A 20 -33.25 -32.86 -29.23
C LEU A 20 -33.14 -32.69 -27.69
N MET A 21 -33.83 -33.55 -26.92
CA MET A 21 -33.64 -33.55 -25.46
C MET A 21 -32.29 -34.09 -25.02
N LEU A 22 -31.75 -35.11 -25.71
CA LEU A 22 -30.42 -35.61 -25.43
C LEU A 22 -29.34 -34.60 -25.86
N TRP A 23 -29.56 -33.86 -26.94
CA TRP A 23 -28.63 -32.77 -27.39
C TRP A 23 -28.73 -31.54 -26.46
N ALA A 24 -29.93 -31.18 -25.98
CA ALA A 24 -30.11 -30.15 -24.96
C ALA A 24 -29.48 -30.56 -23.62
N LEU A 25 -29.54 -31.83 -23.21
CA LEU A 25 -28.86 -32.35 -22.02
C LEU A 25 -27.35 -32.43 -22.19
N LEU A 26 -26.83 -32.70 -23.39
CA LEU A 26 -25.40 -32.69 -23.70
C LEU A 26 -24.84 -31.25 -23.84
N THR A 27 -25.62 -30.28 -24.29
CA THR A 27 -25.21 -28.89 -24.36
C THR A 27 -25.24 -28.18 -23.00
N THR A 28 -26.09 -28.61 -22.06
CA THR A 28 -26.08 -28.11 -20.67
C THR A 28 -24.96 -28.73 -19.81
N ALA A 29 -24.34 -29.84 -20.25
CA ALA A 29 -23.21 -30.48 -19.56
C ALA A 29 -21.84 -29.88 -19.91
N PHE A 30 -21.78 -28.92 -20.87
CA PHE A 30 -20.54 -28.24 -21.27
C PHE A 30 -20.67 -26.70 -21.26
N LEU A 31 -21.38 -26.15 -20.28
CA LEU A 31 -21.07 -24.80 -19.84
C LEU A 31 -19.83 -24.94 -18.93
N PRO A 32 -18.67 -24.36 -19.27
CA PRO A 32 -17.62 -24.22 -18.30
C PRO A 32 -18.20 -23.35 -17.19
N SER A 33 -18.49 -23.98 -16.05
CA SER A 33 -18.66 -23.28 -14.81
C SER A 33 -17.36 -22.48 -14.66
N GLY A 34 -17.44 -21.17 -14.78
CA GLY A 34 -16.33 -20.29 -14.42
C GLY A 34 -16.07 -20.52 -12.93
N HIS A 35 -15.16 -21.44 -12.62
CA HIS A 35 -14.65 -21.59 -11.27
C HIS A 35 -13.94 -20.28 -10.98
N ALA A 36 -14.46 -19.52 -10.02
CA ALA A 36 -13.62 -18.56 -9.33
C ALA A 36 -12.37 -19.33 -8.89
N ALA A 37 -11.18 -18.85 -9.24
CA ALA A 37 -9.94 -19.54 -8.91
C ALA A 37 -9.93 -19.76 -7.39
N SER A 38 -9.90 -21.01 -6.95
CA SER A 38 -9.83 -21.35 -5.53
C SER A 38 -8.50 -20.83 -4.98
N VAL A 39 -8.55 -20.05 -3.91
CA VAL A 39 -7.37 -19.48 -3.24
C VAL A 39 -6.43 -20.59 -2.77
N THR A 40 -7.00 -21.70 -2.32
CA THR A 40 -6.26 -22.86 -1.79
C THR A 40 -5.88 -23.87 -2.85
N GLU A 41 -6.24 -23.67 -4.12
CA GLU A 41 -5.91 -24.59 -5.19
C GLU A 41 -4.38 -24.79 -5.28
N GLY A 42 -3.94 -26.05 -5.27
CA GLY A 42 -2.52 -26.42 -5.27
C GLY A 42 -1.81 -26.30 -3.93
N ALA A 43 -2.41 -25.67 -2.92
CA ALA A 43 -1.83 -25.57 -1.58
C ALA A 43 -1.92 -26.91 -0.82
N LYS A 44 -0.82 -27.32 -0.17
CA LYS A 44 -0.72 -28.56 0.62
C LYS A 44 -0.39 -28.22 2.06
N ARG A 45 -1.22 -28.69 2.99
CA ARG A 45 -1.02 -28.54 4.43
C ARG A 45 -0.44 -29.81 5.02
N TYR A 46 0.61 -29.67 5.82
CA TYR A 46 1.26 -30.73 6.58
C TYR A 46 1.30 -30.37 8.06
N THR A 47 1.28 -31.36 8.94
CA THR A 47 1.55 -31.20 10.36
C THR A 47 2.73 -32.10 10.72
N LEU A 48 3.82 -31.49 11.19
CA LEU A 48 5.03 -32.21 11.58
C LEU A 48 4.82 -32.91 12.94
N LYS A 49 5.71 -33.88 13.28
CA LYS A 49 5.63 -34.63 14.54
C LYS A 49 5.69 -33.76 15.80
N ASN A 50 6.36 -32.60 15.74
CA ASN A 50 6.41 -31.63 16.83
C ASN A 50 5.19 -30.70 16.89
N GLY A 51 4.21 -30.87 15.99
CA GLY A 51 2.98 -30.10 15.90
C GLY A 51 3.06 -28.82 15.06
N LEU A 52 4.20 -28.51 14.43
CA LEU A 52 4.32 -27.38 13.50
C LEU A 52 3.46 -27.61 12.26
N THR A 53 2.65 -26.63 11.91
CA THR A 53 1.88 -26.63 10.64
C THR A 53 2.75 -26.03 9.52
N VAL A 54 2.79 -26.69 8.37
CA VAL A 54 3.50 -26.25 7.17
C VAL A 54 2.52 -26.22 6.00
N ILE A 55 2.45 -25.09 5.28
CA ILE A 55 1.64 -24.91 4.09
C ILE A 55 2.58 -24.60 2.93
N LEU A 56 2.49 -25.35 1.85
CA LEU A 56 3.31 -25.21 0.65
C LEU A 56 2.41 -25.11 -0.58
N LYS A 57 2.67 -24.10 -1.43
CA LYS A 57 1.99 -23.92 -2.70
C LYS A 57 3.00 -23.63 -3.81
N GLU A 58 3.07 -24.52 -4.80
CA GLU A 58 3.91 -24.30 -5.98
C GLU A 58 3.24 -23.31 -6.93
N ASP A 59 3.97 -22.28 -7.34
CA ASP A 59 3.57 -21.33 -8.37
C ASP A 59 4.80 -20.94 -9.19
N HIS A 60 4.88 -21.43 -10.42
CA HIS A 60 6.02 -21.22 -11.33
C HIS A 60 5.84 -20.01 -12.26
N SER A 61 4.88 -19.12 -11.98
CA SER A 61 4.57 -17.93 -12.79
C SER A 61 5.66 -16.86 -12.78
N ALA A 62 6.44 -16.80 -11.70
CA ALA A 62 7.58 -15.92 -11.55
C ALA A 62 8.71 -16.62 -10.77
N PRO A 63 10.00 -16.32 -11.05
CA PRO A 63 11.13 -16.98 -10.38
C PRO A 63 11.39 -16.38 -8.99
N VAL A 64 10.36 -16.35 -8.15
CA VAL A 64 10.39 -15.82 -6.78
C VAL A 64 9.66 -16.75 -5.82
N ALA A 65 9.95 -16.62 -4.53
CA ALA A 65 9.23 -17.30 -3.47
C ALA A 65 9.01 -16.36 -2.28
N SER A 66 7.87 -16.50 -1.63
CA SER A 66 7.56 -15.89 -0.32
C SER A 66 7.58 -16.98 0.75
N VAL A 67 8.34 -16.77 1.82
CA VAL A 67 8.37 -17.62 3.01
C VAL A 67 7.92 -16.81 4.19
N GLN A 68 6.94 -17.30 4.93
CA GLN A 68 6.37 -16.62 6.09
C GLN A 68 6.31 -17.56 7.29
N VAL A 69 6.65 -17.05 8.46
CA VAL A 69 6.48 -17.75 9.75
C VAL A 69 5.48 -16.95 10.58
N TRP A 70 4.33 -17.55 10.80
CA TRP A 70 3.22 -16.98 11.57
C TRP A 70 3.24 -17.55 12.98
N VAL A 71 3.22 -16.68 13.97
CA VAL A 71 3.12 -17.05 15.39
C VAL A 71 1.77 -16.55 15.91
N ARG A 72 0.97 -17.43 16.49
CA ARG A 72 -0.36 -17.09 17.04
C ARG A 72 -0.19 -16.39 18.40
N THR A 73 0.50 -15.27 18.39
CA THR A 73 0.66 -14.38 19.54
C THR A 73 0.90 -12.94 19.06
N GLY A 74 0.31 -11.99 19.76
CA GLY A 74 0.47 -10.57 19.57
C GLY A 74 0.25 -9.84 20.88
N SER A 75 0.04 -8.53 20.82
CA SER A 75 -0.09 -7.70 22.04
C SER A 75 -1.29 -8.06 22.92
N ALA A 76 -2.29 -8.75 22.39
CA ALA A 76 -3.43 -9.23 23.15
C ALA A 76 -3.09 -10.34 24.17
N ASN A 77 -1.95 -11.02 23.99
CA ASN A 77 -1.50 -12.07 24.92
C ASN A 77 -0.59 -11.54 26.05
N GLU A 78 -0.33 -10.26 26.07
CA GLU A 78 0.52 -9.59 27.05
C GLU A 78 -0.24 -9.28 28.35
N THR A 79 0.45 -9.35 29.49
CA THR A 79 -0.04 -8.73 30.72
C THR A 79 0.16 -7.20 30.66
N PRO A 80 -0.44 -6.40 31.57
CA PRO A 80 -0.18 -4.97 31.61
C PRO A 80 1.30 -4.60 31.78
N GLU A 81 2.08 -5.43 32.48
CA GLU A 81 3.53 -5.25 32.69
C GLU A 81 4.36 -5.68 31.47
N GLU A 82 3.80 -6.54 30.63
CA GLU A 82 4.39 -7.02 29.39
C GLU A 82 4.00 -6.19 28.15
N ALA A 83 3.19 -5.13 28.32
CA ALA A 83 2.67 -4.33 27.19
C ALA A 83 3.80 -3.83 26.30
N GLY A 84 3.79 -4.28 25.02
CA GLY A 84 4.81 -4.03 24.00
C GLY A 84 5.93 -5.08 23.91
N ILE A 85 5.90 -6.15 24.73
CA ILE A 85 6.97 -7.16 24.72
C ILE A 85 6.97 -7.96 23.41
N THR A 86 5.82 -8.19 22.81
CA THR A 86 5.73 -8.92 21.53
C THR A 86 6.40 -8.13 20.40
N HIS A 87 6.15 -6.82 20.35
CA HIS A 87 6.79 -5.92 19.41
C HIS A 87 8.30 -5.81 19.68
N GLN A 88 8.73 -5.76 20.94
CA GLN A 88 10.14 -5.79 21.30
C GLN A 88 10.81 -7.11 20.86
N ILE A 89 10.12 -8.25 20.93
CA ILE A 89 10.61 -9.54 20.44
C ILE A 89 10.74 -9.53 18.93
N GLU A 90 9.78 -8.95 18.22
CA GLU A 90 9.84 -8.78 16.76
C GLU A 90 11.12 -8.08 16.34
N HIS A 91 11.48 -6.96 16.98
CA HIS A 91 12.76 -6.27 16.75
C HIS A 91 13.98 -7.12 17.09
N MET A 92 13.91 -7.86 18.18
CA MET A 92 15.04 -8.64 18.70
C MET A 92 15.28 -9.96 17.97
N ILE A 93 14.29 -10.52 17.27
CA ILE A 93 14.36 -11.84 16.63
C ILE A 93 15.47 -11.88 15.57
N PHE A 94 15.75 -10.74 14.93
CA PHE A 94 16.78 -10.59 13.91
C PHE A 94 18.12 -10.05 14.44
N LYS A 95 18.27 -9.88 15.77
CA LYS A 95 19.49 -9.35 16.41
C LYS A 95 20.47 -10.43 16.86
N GLY A 96 20.49 -11.53 16.13
CA GLY A 96 21.46 -12.61 16.28
C GLY A 96 20.88 -13.93 16.79
N THR A 97 21.42 -15.02 16.26
CA THR A 97 21.14 -16.40 16.65
C THR A 97 22.43 -17.09 17.10
N ARG A 98 22.34 -18.38 17.42
CA ARG A 98 23.52 -19.17 17.72
C ARG A 98 24.49 -19.32 16.55
N THR A 99 24.03 -19.13 15.33
CA THR A 99 24.78 -19.36 14.08
C THR A 99 25.06 -18.07 13.30
N LYS A 100 24.35 -16.98 13.59
CA LYS A 100 24.44 -15.70 12.87
C LYS A 100 24.53 -14.55 13.88
N SER A 101 25.48 -13.66 13.70
CA SER A 101 25.64 -12.45 14.52
C SER A 101 24.61 -11.37 14.15
N THR A 102 24.52 -10.32 14.96
CA THR A 102 23.71 -9.12 14.68
C THR A 102 24.06 -8.54 13.30
N GLY A 103 23.03 -8.24 12.50
CA GLY A 103 23.19 -7.74 11.14
C GLY A 103 23.47 -8.83 10.07
N GLU A 104 23.93 -10.02 10.44
CA GLU A 104 24.16 -11.10 9.46
C GLU A 104 22.86 -11.71 8.95
N ILE A 105 21.77 -11.69 9.75
CA ILE A 105 20.47 -12.24 9.40
C ILE A 105 19.87 -11.48 8.20
N ALA A 106 19.65 -10.18 8.34
CA ALA A 106 19.13 -9.34 7.26
C ALA A 106 20.10 -9.32 6.06
N LYS A 107 21.42 -9.21 6.33
CA LYS A 107 22.45 -9.23 5.31
C LYS A 107 22.50 -10.54 4.51
N ALA A 108 22.20 -11.69 5.10
CA ALA A 108 22.13 -12.95 4.38
C ALA A 108 21.02 -12.95 3.33
N VAL A 109 19.83 -12.47 3.69
CA VAL A 109 18.68 -12.36 2.80
C VAL A 109 18.91 -11.30 1.72
N GLU A 110 19.34 -10.10 2.10
CA GLU A 110 19.61 -9.01 1.16
C GLU A 110 20.77 -9.37 0.19
N THR A 111 21.81 -10.03 0.69
CA THR A 111 22.91 -10.53 -0.16
C THR A 111 22.45 -11.62 -1.13
N ALA A 112 21.38 -12.34 -0.81
CA ALA A 112 20.75 -13.32 -1.69
C ALA A 112 19.74 -12.68 -2.66
N GLY A 113 19.51 -11.37 -2.59
CA GLY A 113 18.58 -10.63 -3.45
C GLY A 113 17.14 -10.57 -2.93
N GLY A 114 16.91 -10.96 -1.65
CA GLY A 114 15.59 -10.96 -1.02
C GLY A 114 15.34 -9.75 -0.14
N ARG A 115 14.11 -9.64 0.32
CA ARG A 115 13.64 -8.72 1.37
C ARG A 115 13.25 -9.51 2.60
N ILE A 116 13.56 -9.00 3.77
CA ILE A 116 13.12 -9.56 5.05
C ILE A 116 12.41 -8.49 5.85
N ASN A 117 11.31 -8.85 6.48
CA ASN A 117 10.60 -7.95 7.38
C ASN A 117 9.75 -8.76 8.38
N ALA A 118 9.11 -8.06 9.32
CA ALA A 118 8.16 -8.62 10.26
C ALA A 118 7.10 -7.59 10.62
N TYR A 119 6.02 -8.03 11.24
CA TYR A 119 5.05 -7.16 11.88
C TYR A 119 4.36 -7.87 13.05
N THR A 120 3.99 -7.08 14.04
CA THR A 120 3.18 -7.49 15.18
C THR A 120 1.79 -6.89 15.09
N SER A 121 0.77 -7.70 15.30
CA SER A 121 -0.63 -7.31 15.44
C SER A 121 -1.13 -7.61 16.86
N PHE A 122 -2.42 -7.43 17.12
CA PHE A 122 -3.04 -7.82 18.38
C PHE A 122 -2.96 -9.33 18.62
N ASP A 123 -3.19 -10.15 17.59
CA ASP A 123 -3.40 -11.60 17.71
C ASP A 123 -2.28 -12.45 17.14
N ARG A 124 -1.38 -11.86 16.35
CA ARG A 124 -0.32 -12.57 15.62
C ARG A 124 0.93 -11.74 15.43
N THR A 125 2.05 -12.44 15.26
CA THR A 125 3.33 -11.88 14.79
C THR A 125 3.77 -12.66 13.58
N VAL A 126 4.22 -11.97 12.52
CA VAL A 126 4.60 -12.57 11.25
C VAL A 126 5.98 -12.13 10.85
N TYR A 127 6.84 -13.10 10.53
CA TYR A 127 8.19 -12.91 10.00
C TYR A 127 8.21 -13.41 8.57
N TYR A 128 8.67 -12.62 7.62
CA TYR A 128 8.60 -13.02 6.22
C TYR A 128 9.82 -12.62 5.39
N VAL A 129 10.07 -13.40 4.35
CA VAL A 129 11.10 -13.18 3.34
C VAL A 129 10.49 -13.38 1.97
N GLU A 130 10.74 -12.42 1.09
CA GLU A 130 10.52 -12.55 -0.36
C GLU A 130 11.90 -12.64 -1.03
N ILE A 131 12.09 -13.62 -1.92
CA ILE A 131 13.42 -13.92 -2.45
C ILE A 131 13.34 -14.56 -3.85
N ASP A 132 14.40 -14.42 -4.64
CA ASP A 132 14.60 -15.22 -5.86
C ASP A 132 14.53 -16.72 -5.50
N SER A 133 13.73 -17.48 -6.24
CA SER A 133 13.47 -18.92 -5.96
C SER A 133 14.73 -19.76 -5.90
N ALA A 134 15.77 -19.42 -6.66
CA ALA A 134 17.09 -20.09 -6.60
C ALA A 134 17.79 -19.91 -5.25
N ARG A 135 17.30 -19.06 -4.36
CA ARG A 135 17.83 -18.75 -3.01
C ARG A 135 16.83 -19.06 -1.89
N LEU A 136 15.79 -19.78 -2.16
CA LEU A 136 14.75 -20.15 -1.19
C LEU A 136 15.32 -20.81 0.07
N ASP A 137 16.33 -21.65 -0.05
CA ASP A 137 17.01 -22.29 1.09
C ASP A 137 17.57 -21.25 2.09
N THR A 138 18.01 -20.06 1.63
CA THR A 138 18.46 -18.96 2.50
C THR A 138 17.29 -18.39 3.32
N ALA A 139 16.13 -18.18 2.72
CA ALA A 139 14.96 -17.68 3.42
C ALA A 139 14.49 -18.66 4.50
N LEU A 140 14.42 -19.95 4.17
CA LEU A 140 14.05 -21.01 5.11
C LEU A 140 15.03 -21.10 6.28
N ASP A 141 16.35 -21.13 6.00
CA ASP A 141 17.38 -21.19 7.02
C ASP A 141 17.32 -19.97 7.96
N VAL A 142 17.24 -18.78 7.41
CA VAL A 142 17.21 -17.53 8.18
C VAL A 142 15.99 -17.42 9.08
N LEU A 143 14.78 -17.59 8.53
CA LEU A 143 13.54 -17.43 9.31
C LEU A 143 13.39 -18.52 10.36
N LEU A 144 13.65 -19.78 9.99
CA LEU A 144 13.51 -20.89 10.94
C LEU A 144 14.61 -20.90 12.01
N ASP A 145 15.82 -20.43 11.70
CA ASP A 145 16.86 -20.25 12.72
C ASP A 145 16.49 -19.09 13.68
N ALA A 146 16.01 -17.95 13.14
CA ALA A 146 15.63 -16.80 13.94
C ALA A 146 14.56 -17.16 14.99
N VAL A 147 13.44 -17.78 14.59
CA VAL A 147 12.35 -18.10 15.52
C VAL A 147 12.68 -19.23 16.52
N GLN A 148 13.67 -20.07 16.22
CA GLN A 148 14.11 -21.15 17.09
C GLN A 148 15.21 -20.73 18.05
N ASN A 149 16.20 -19.98 17.58
CA ASN A 149 17.52 -19.86 18.17
C ASN A 149 17.96 -18.41 18.45
N ALA A 150 17.05 -17.40 18.37
CA ALA A 150 17.41 -16.04 18.71
C ALA A 150 18.03 -15.94 20.12
N LEU A 151 19.12 -15.20 20.24
CA LEU A 151 19.89 -15.09 21.47
C LEU A 151 19.30 -14.11 22.47
N PHE A 152 18.58 -13.09 21.98
CA PHE A 152 18.09 -11.98 22.81
C PHE A 152 19.18 -11.42 23.70
N ASP A 153 20.29 -11.03 23.06
CA ASP A 153 21.49 -10.54 23.77
C ASP A 153 21.14 -9.29 24.60
N PRO A 154 21.60 -9.16 25.86
CA PRO A 154 21.27 -8.03 26.74
C PRO A 154 21.77 -6.68 26.21
N GLU A 155 22.94 -6.62 25.56
CA GLU A 155 23.48 -5.37 25.05
C GLU A 155 22.73 -4.95 23.77
N GLU A 156 22.37 -5.91 22.91
CA GLU A 156 21.49 -5.63 21.75
C GLU A 156 20.08 -5.21 22.22
N LEU A 157 19.53 -5.86 23.25
CA LEU A 157 18.23 -5.46 23.83
C LEU A 157 18.28 -4.02 24.38
N LYS A 158 19.37 -3.61 25.01
CA LYS A 158 19.54 -2.25 25.51
C LYS A 158 19.50 -1.24 24.36
N LYS A 159 20.18 -1.50 23.26
CA LYS A 159 20.18 -0.65 22.06
C LYS A 159 18.78 -0.62 21.42
N GLU A 160 18.16 -1.78 21.25
CA GLU A 160 16.90 -1.90 20.53
C GLU A 160 15.72 -1.31 21.32
N LYS A 161 15.78 -1.27 22.65
CA LYS A 161 14.82 -0.51 23.45
C LYS A 161 14.85 0.99 23.12
N GLU A 162 16.02 1.58 22.92
CA GLU A 162 16.09 2.98 22.50
C GLU A 162 15.51 3.19 21.09
N VAL A 163 15.70 2.21 20.20
CA VAL A 163 15.10 2.24 18.85
C VAL A 163 13.57 2.18 18.92
N VAL A 164 13.01 1.27 19.73
CA VAL A 164 11.54 1.17 19.93
C VAL A 164 10.98 2.42 20.61
N LEU A 165 11.75 3.06 21.52
CA LEU A 165 11.36 4.33 22.12
C LEU A 165 11.33 5.47 21.10
N GLU A 166 12.25 5.50 20.14
CA GLU A 166 12.21 6.47 19.05
C GLU A 166 11.00 6.22 18.13
N GLU A 167 10.65 4.98 17.87
CA GLU A 167 9.45 4.62 17.13
C GLU A 167 8.17 5.03 17.88
N TYR A 168 8.13 4.81 19.19
CA TYR A 168 7.03 5.27 20.05
C TYR A 168 6.86 6.79 20.00
N ARG A 169 7.96 7.56 20.08
CA ARG A 169 7.94 9.03 19.94
C ARG A 169 7.45 9.47 18.57
N ARG A 170 7.96 8.83 17.50
CA ARG A 170 7.50 9.09 16.14
C ARG A 170 5.99 8.84 15.99
N SER A 171 5.49 7.78 16.60
CA SER A 171 4.06 7.46 16.58
C SER A 171 3.22 8.51 17.31
N LEU A 172 3.77 9.15 18.35
CA LEU A 172 3.14 10.28 19.02
C LEU A 172 3.14 11.57 18.20
N ASP A 173 4.01 11.71 17.21
CA ASP A 173 4.03 12.88 16.30
C ASP A 173 3.05 12.74 15.13
N ILE A 174 2.34 11.60 15.02
CA ILE A 174 1.34 11.31 13.97
C ILE A 174 -0.06 11.37 14.57
N PRO A 175 -0.90 12.35 14.19
CA PRO A 175 -2.25 12.56 14.78
C PRO A 175 -3.15 11.33 14.71
N GLU A 176 -3.15 10.65 13.56
CA GLU A 176 -3.97 9.46 13.32
C GLU A 176 -3.62 8.32 14.28
N ASN A 177 -2.34 8.13 14.61
CA ASN A 177 -1.91 7.10 15.57
C ASN A 177 -2.36 7.43 16.99
N GLN A 178 -2.25 8.70 17.40
CA GLN A 178 -2.72 9.13 18.73
C GLN A 178 -4.22 8.93 18.89
N LEU A 179 -5.00 9.28 17.86
CA LEU A 179 -6.45 9.11 17.89
C LEU A 179 -6.82 7.62 17.93
N SER A 180 -6.21 6.79 17.08
CA SER A 180 -6.42 5.34 17.05
C SER A 180 -6.11 4.68 18.40
N TRP A 181 -4.98 5.02 19.06
CA TRP A 181 -4.69 4.50 20.42
C TRP A 181 -5.71 4.95 21.46
N THR A 182 -6.21 6.16 21.30
CA THR A 182 -7.21 6.72 22.21
C THR A 182 -8.56 6.05 22.04
N ILE A 183 -9.00 5.82 20.80
CA ILE A 183 -10.29 5.18 20.54
C ILE A 183 -10.26 3.69 20.93
N MET A 184 -9.17 2.98 20.67
CA MET A 184 -9.01 1.60 21.11
C MET A 184 -9.10 1.50 22.63
N ARG A 185 -8.46 2.40 23.38
CA ARG A 185 -8.56 2.44 24.84
C ARG A 185 -9.96 2.85 25.34
N LEU A 186 -10.68 3.65 24.58
CA LEU A 186 -12.05 4.04 24.89
C LEU A 186 -13.03 2.87 24.65
N ALA A 187 -12.84 2.12 23.56
CA ALA A 187 -13.65 0.96 23.23
C ALA A 187 -13.39 -0.21 24.19
N TYR A 188 -12.14 -0.51 24.51
CA TYR A 188 -11.77 -1.67 25.32
C TYR A 188 -11.27 -1.26 26.72
N ASN A 189 -12.16 -1.38 27.71
CA ASN A 189 -11.84 -1.05 29.12
C ASN A 189 -11.10 -2.15 29.85
N LYS A 190 -11.29 -3.43 29.46
CA LYS A 190 -10.71 -4.62 30.10
C LYS A 190 -9.89 -5.47 29.16
N HIS A 191 -10.33 -5.60 27.92
CA HIS A 191 -9.65 -6.43 26.95
C HIS A 191 -8.30 -5.82 26.55
N PRO A 192 -7.23 -6.63 26.34
CA PRO A 192 -5.91 -6.16 25.95
C PRO A 192 -5.86 -5.35 24.65
N TYR A 193 -6.85 -5.42 23.77
CA TYR A 193 -6.94 -4.59 22.56
C TYR A 193 -6.96 -3.09 22.86
N GLY A 194 -7.32 -2.67 24.05
CA GLY A 194 -7.24 -1.28 24.49
C GLY A 194 -5.81 -0.76 24.74
N ARG A 195 -4.76 -1.57 24.54
CA ARG A 195 -3.36 -1.16 24.69
C ARG A 195 -2.68 -1.01 23.33
N PRO A 196 -1.82 -0.01 23.14
CA PRO A 196 -1.00 0.10 21.93
C PRO A 196 -0.14 -1.15 21.74
N ILE A 197 0.00 -1.63 20.51
CA ILE A 197 0.83 -2.80 20.17
C ILE A 197 2.29 -2.56 20.57
N ILE A 198 2.80 -1.35 20.34
CA ILE A 198 4.16 -0.95 20.74
C ILE A 198 4.36 -0.89 22.27
N GLY A 199 3.27 -0.89 23.05
CA GLY A 199 3.30 -0.73 24.51
C GLY A 199 3.42 0.72 24.95
N TYR A 200 4.06 0.94 26.11
CA TYR A 200 4.25 2.24 26.72
C TYR A 200 5.73 2.48 27.03
N GLU A 201 6.17 3.73 27.06
CA GLU A 201 7.57 4.05 27.39
C GLU A 201 8.03 3.37 28.67
N LYS A 202 7.19 3.38 29.73
CA LYS A 202 7.48 2.73 31.02
C LYS A 202 7.74 1.22 30.88
N THR A 203 6.91 0.51 30.10
CA THR A 203 7.05 -0.94 29.92
C THR A 203 8.25 -1.26 29.04
N ILE A 204 8.44 -0.53 27.92
CA ILE A 204 9.59 -0.69 27.03
C ILE A 204 10.91 -0.57 27.81
N ARG A 205 11.05 0.47 28.65
CA ARG A 205 12.24 0.65 29.49
C ARG A 205 12.46 -0.48 30.49
N SER A 206 11.41 -1.12 30.96
CA SER A 206 11.46 -2.19 31.97
C SER A 206 11.89 -3.54 31.41
N PHE A 207 11.78 -3.78 30.12
CA PHE A 207 12.07 -5.08 29.51
C PHE A 207 13.50 -5.53 29.76
N ASN A 208 13.64 -6.80 30.09
CA ASN A 208 14.91 -7.46 30.25
C ASN A 208 14.89 -8.86 29.61
N ARG A 209 16.05 -9.44 29.39
CA ARG A 209 16.18 -10.72 28.71
C ARG A 209 15.35 -11.84 29.34
N LYS A 210 15.21 -11.85 30.67
CA LYS A 210 14.44 -12.88 31.39
C LYS A 210 12.94 -12.80 31.05
N MET A 211 12.39 -11.59 30.94
CA MET A 211 11.00 -11.38 30.51
C MET A 211 10.80 -11.88 29.09
N ILE A 212 11.67 -11.49 28.18
CA ILE A 212 11.63 -11.90 26.75
C ILE A 212 11.67 -13.41 26.64
N LEU A 213 12.65 -14.07 27.24
CA LEU A 213 12.78 -15.53 27.19
C LEU A 213 11.56 -16.26 27.77
N LYS A 214 10.98 -15.72 28.87
CA LYS A 214 9.76 -16.25 29.45
C LYS A 214 8.56 -16.13 28.48
N TYR A 215 8.44 -15.03 27.77
CA TYR A 215 7.39 -14.81 26.77
C TYR A 215 7.58 -15.74 25.56
N VAL A 216 8.80 -15.84 25.05
CA VAL A 216 9.17 -16.75 23.94
C VAL A 216 8.90 -18.21 24.31
N ASP A 217 9.22 -18.63 25.53
CA ASP A 217 8.96 -20.00 26.04
C ASP A 217 7.45 -20.32 26.04
N LYS A 218 6.59 -19.36 26.31
CA LYS A 218 5.14 -19.53 26.27
C LYS A 218 4.58 -19.61 24.85
N TRP A 219 5.02 -18.75 23.93
CA TRP A 219 4.26 -18.49 22.72
C TRP A 219 4.94 -18.97 21.43
N TYR A 220 6.27 -19.06 21.38
CA TYR A 220 7.00 -19.48 20.18
C TYR A 220 7.21 -21.01 20.16
N THR A 221 6.12 -21.75 20.22
CA THR A 221 6.12 -23.21 20.20
C THR A 221 5.70 -23.73 18.82
N PRO A 222 6.17 -24.92 18.38
CA PRO A 222 5.78 -25.47 17.08
C PRO A 222 4.26 -25.55 16.87
N LYS A 223 3.50 -25.94 17.90
CA LYS A 223 2.03 -26.04 17.84
C LYS A 223 1.34 -24.67 17.65
N ASN A 224 2.01 -23.60 18.04
CA ASN A 224 1.49 -22.22 17.96
C ASN A 224 2.00 -21.49 16.72
N MET A 225 2.67 -22.19 15.80
CA MET A 225 3.31 -21.60 14.62
C MET A 225 2.85 -22.27 13.34
N VAL A 226 2.82 -21.46 12.27
CA VAL A 226 2.56 -21.91 10.90
C VAL A 226 3.69 -21.40 10.00
N VAL A 227 4.28 -22.28 9.21
CA VAL A 227 5.23 -21.95 8.15
C VAL A 227 4.50 -22.01 6.81
N VAL A 228 4.53 -20.93 6.06
CA VAL A 228 3.92 -20.87 4.72
C VAL A 228 5.03 -20.60 3.71
N ALA A 229 5.05 -21.34 2.62
CA ALA A 229 5.88 -21.00 1.46
C ALA A 229 5.04 -21.10 0.17
N VAL A 230 5.11 -20.04 -0.64
CA VAL A 230 4.46 -19.97 -1.96
C VAL A 230 5.48 -19.51 -2.97
N GLY A 231 5.54 -20.16 -4.13
CA GLY A 231 6.41 -19.71 -5.21
C GLY A 231 6.98 -20.82 -6.08
N ASP A 232 8.04 -20.46 -6.82
CA ASP A 232 8.70 -21.33 -7.79
C ASP A 232 9.66 -22.31 -7.11
N PHE A 233 9.13 -23.44 -6.68
CA PHE A 233 9.89 -24.50 -6.02
C PHE A 233 9.21 -25.88 -6.15
N GLU A 234 9.93 -26.93 -5.80
CA GLU A 234 9.42 -28.30 -5.69
C GLU A 234 8.96 -28.60 -4.24
N THR A 235 7.68 -28.82 -4.03
CA THR A 235 7.05 -29.04 -2.70
C THR A 235 7.79 -30.09 -1.86
N GLN A 236 8.14 -31.25 -2.44
CA GLN A 236 8.76 -32.34 -1.68
C GLN A 236 10.17 -31.98 -1.18
N LYS A 237 10.92 -31.21 -1.96
CA LYS A 237 12.25 -30.73 -1.59
C LYS A 237 12.15 -29.71 -0.44
N VAL A 238 11.26 -28.72 -0.57
CA VAL A 238 11.05 -27.69 0.45
C VAL A 238 10.54 -28.29 1.75
N PHE A 239 9.57 -29.22 1.67
CA PHE A 239 9.07 -29.94 2.85
C PHE A 239 10.19 -30.65 3.62
N LYS A 240 11.05 -31.41 2.93
CA LYS A 240 12.19 -32.10 3.55
C LYS A 240 13.20 -31.11 4.16
N THR A 241 13.42 -29.97 3.50
CA THR A 241 14.30 -28.91 4.02
C THR A 241 13.73 -28.35 5.32
N ILE A 242 12.45 -28.00 5.35
CA ILE A 242 11.78 -27.50 6.57
C ILE A 242 11.83 -28.56 7.67
N GLU A 243 11.45 -29.80 7.38
CA GLU A 243 11.48 -30.90 8.36
C GLU A 243 12.88 -31.08 8.98
N LYS A 244 13.94 -30.96 8.16
CA LYS A 244 15.34 -31.02 8.63
C LYS A 244 15.67 -29.82 9.52
N LEU A 245 15.32 -28.63 9.13
CA LEU A 245 15.65 -27.38 9.85
C LEU A 245 14.93 -27.28 11.21
N VAL A 246 13.71 -27.83 11.33
CA VAL A 246 12.94 -27.77 12.58
C VAL A 246 13.04 -29.05 13.41
N ARG A 247 13.87 -30.00 13.04
CA ARG A 247 14.04 -31.30 13.73
C ARG A 247 14.42 -31.11 15.20
N ASN A 248 15.29 -30.17 15.49
CA ASN A 248 15.81 -29.91 16.83
C ASN A 248 15.19 -28.62 17.42
N PHE A 249 13.91 -28.37 17.11
CA PHE A 249 13.22 -27.22 17.68
C PHE A 249 13.28 -27.29 19.21
N PRO A 250 13.68 -26.21 19.92
CA PRO A 250 13.80 -26.23 21.37
C PRO A 250 12.48 -26.61 22.05
N GLU A 251 12.55 -27.42 23.09
CA GLU A 251 11.38 -27.65 23.96
C GLU A 251 11.00 -26.36 24.67
N ARG A 252 9.71 -26.08 24.69
CA ARG A 252 9.12 -24.88 25.30
C ARG A 252 7.83 -25.26 26.00
N THR A 253 7.50 -24.57 27.09
CA THR A 253 6.34 -24.90 27.94
C THR A 253 5.01 -24.74 27.22
N GLY A 254 4.90 -23.77 26.35
CA GLY A 254 3.64 -23.39 25.71
C GLY A 254 2.66 -22.73 26.69
N ALA A 255 1.65 -22.08 26.14
CA ALA A 255 0.53 -21.54 26.90
C ALA A 255 -0.71 -21.44 26.01
N GLU A 256 -1.88 -21.50 26.63
CA GLU A 256 -3.15 -21.19 25.99
C GLU A 256 -3.49 -19.71 26.26
N PRO A 257 -4.10 -19.00 25.27
CA PRO A 257 -4.56 -17.64 25.48
C PRO A 257 -5.61 -17.57 26.58
N ALA A 258 -5.34 -16.75 27.62
CA ALA A 258 -6.30 -16.46 28.69
C ALA A 258 -6.48 -14.94 28.75
N ARG A 259 -7.44 -14.42 27.98
CA ARG A 259 -7.70 -12.98 27.86
C ARG A 259 -8.95 -12.61 28.65
N PRO A 260 -8.93 -11.49 29.40
CA PRO A 260 -10.15 -10.96 30.01
C PRO A 260 -11.13 -10.56 28.92
N LYS A 261 -12.40 -10.96 29.06
CA LYS A 261 -13.44 -10.57 28.10
C LYS A 261 -13.84 -9.11 28.32
N GLU A 262 -14.00 -8.38 27.21
CA GLU A 262 -14.61 -7.04 27.26
C GLU A 262 -16.11 -7.19 27.59
N PRO A 263 -16.65 -6.46 28.60
CA PRO A 263 -18.08 -6.46 28.84
C PRO A 263 -18.83 -5.76 27.71
N PRO A 264 -20.07 -6.14 27.41
CA PRO A 264 -20.89 -5.45 26.42
C PRO A 264 -21.00 -3.96 26.75
N GLN A 265 -20.82 -3.13 25.74
CA GLN A 265 -21.00 -1.69 25.86
C GLN A 265 -22.49 -1.35 25.87
N THR A 266 -22.93 -0.57 26.85
CA THR A 266 -24.35 -0.22 27.08
C THR A 266 -24.61 1.28 27.06
N GLU A 267 -23.59 2.09 26.84
CA GLU A 267 -23.66 3.55 26.73
C GLU A 267 -22.65 4.10 25.76
N LEU A 268 -22.98 5.20 25.11
CA LEU A 268 -22.06 5.92 24.23
C LEU A 268 -20.84 6.40 25.00
N ARG A 269 -19.65 6.08 24.49
CA ARG A 269 -18.35 6.56 25.01
C ARG A 269 -17.79 7.63 24.11
N LYS A 270 -17.19 8.69 24.67
CA LYS A 270 -16.68 9.81 23.87
C LYS A 270 -15.46 10.46 24.49
N THR A 271 -14.60 11.02 23.61
CA THR A 271 -13.44 11.81 24.04
C THR A 271 -13.11 12.88 23.01
N VAL A 272 -12.51 13.99 23.48
CA VAL A 272 -11.98 15.06 22.63
C VAL A 272 -10.54 15.33 23.04
N ILE A 273 -9.64 15.41 22.06
CA ILE A 273 -8.23 15.74 22.22
C ILE A 273 -7.96 17.05 21.50
N ASN A 274 -7.55 18.10 22.18
CA ASN A 274 -7.08 19.32 21.57
C ASN A 274 -5.54 19.30 21.53
N THR A 275 -4.97 19.40 20.32
CA THR A 275 -3.53 19.32 20.08
C THR A 275 -3.13 20.15 18.86
N ARG A 276 -1.82 20.18 18.57
CA ARG A 276 -1.27 20.98 17.47
C ARG A 276 -1.48 20.32 16.11
N VAL A 277 -2.73 20.33 15.64
CA VAL A 277 -3.13 19.86 14.30
C VAL A 277 -3.79 21.00 13.52
N GLN A 278 -3.89 20.87 12.19
CA GLN A 278 -4.45 21.89 11.30
C GLN A 278 -5.93 21.63 10.95
N GLN A 279 -6.42 20.44 11.21
CA GLN A 279 -7.78 19.98 10.88
C GLN A 279 -8.31 19.08 12.00
N ALA A 280 -9.60 18.77 11.98
CA ALA A 280 -10.17 17.79 12.88
C ALA A 280 -10.05 16.38 12.29
N TYR A 281 -9.77 15.41 13.16
CA TYR A 281 -9.80 13.97 12.88
C TYR A 281 -10.90 13.36 13.74
N LEU A 282 -11.75 12.55 13.12
CA LEU A 282 -12.87 11.86 13.76
C LEU A 282 -12.67 10.37 13.59
N ASP A 283 -12.88 9.61 14.67
CA ASP A 283 -12.92 8.15 14.66
C ASP A 283 -14.14 7.70 15.47
N MET A 284 -15.00 6.91 14.86
CA MET A 284 -16.23 6.36 15.44
C MET A 284 -16.20 4.85 15.33
N CYS A 285 -16.36 4.11 16.42
CA CYS A 285 -16.33 2.66 16.36
C CYS A 285 -17.42 1.98 17.17
N TRP A 286 -17.81 0.77 16.74
CA TRP A 286 -18.79 -0.11 17.36
C TRP A 286 -18.20 -1.49 17.57
N HIS A 287 -18.45 -2.13 18.70
CA HIS A 287 -18.06 -3.52 18.91
C HIS A 287 -18.84 -4.45 17.96
N ILE A 288 -18.09 -5.33 17.30
CA ILE A 288 -18.58 -6.40 16.44
C ILE A 288 -18.09 -7.76 16.93
N PRO A 289 -18.63 -8.90 16.45
CA PRO A 289 -18.19 -10.21 16.90
C PRO A 289 -16.78 -10.56 16.43
N ALA A 290 -16.24 -11.67 16.95
CA ALA A 290 -14.94 -12.20 16.52
C ALA A 290 -14.95 -12.66 15.06
N LEU A 291 -13.78 -12.68 14.44
CA LEU A 291 -13.53 -13.03 13.03
C LEU A 291 -14.28 -14.32 12.55
N THR A 292 -14.37 -15.34 13.39
CA THR A 292 -15.01 -16.61 13.03
C THR A 292 -16.55 -16.61 13.13
N HIS A 293 -17.14 -15.50 13.55
CA HIS A 293 -18.59 -15.39 13.66
C HIS A 293 -19.26 -15.25 12.29
N LYS A 294 -20.42 -15.91 12.10
CA LYS A 294 -21.16 -15.89 10.84
C LYS A 294 -21.56 -14.50 10.32
N ASP A 295 -21.67 -13.52 11.19
CA ASP A 295 -22.08 -12.16 10.84
C ASP A 295 -20.94 -11.33 10.23
N MET A 296 -19.68 -11.79 10.32
CA MET A 296 -18.54 -11.09 9.77
C MET A 296 -18.67 -10.88 8.26
N TYR A 297 -19.14 -11.89 7.52
CA TYR A 297 -19.36 -11.78 6.08
C TYR A 297 -20.30 -10.62 5.70
N ALA A 298 -21.38 -10.45 6.47
CA ALA A 298 -22.31 -9.36 6.27
C ALA A 298 -21.73 -8.00 6.71
N LEU A 299 -20.89 -7.98 7.73
CA LEU A 299 -20.19 -6.77 8.19
C LEU A 299 -19.14 -6.29 7.18
N ASP A 300 -18.37 -7.21 6.57
CA ASP A 300 -17.40 -6.87 5.52
C ASP A 300 -18.09 -6.32 4.25
N VAL A 301 -19.26 -6.88 3.89
CA VAL A 301 -20.08 -6.32 2.81
C VAL A 301 -20.67 -4.95 3.20
N LEU A 302 -21.07 -4.77 4.45
CA LEU A 302 -21.57 -3.49 4.98
C LEU A 302 -20.49 -2.42 4.98
N GLU A 303 -19.24 -2.75 5.34
CA GLU A 303 -18.06 -1.88 5.21
C GLU A 303 -17.95 -1.34 3.79
N SER A 304 -17.99 -2.23 2.79
CA SER A 304 -17.89 -1.86 1.38
C SER A 304 -19.03 -0.92 0.95
N ILE A 305 -20.26 -1.14 1.42
CA ILE A 305 -21.42 -0.29 1.13
C ILE A 305 -21.27 1.09 1.77
N LEU A 306 -20.80 1.16 3.01
CA LEU A 306 -20.76 2.42 3.76
C LEU A 306 -19.55 3.28 3.39
N GLY A 307 -18.35 2.70 3.31
CA GLY A 307 -17.12 3.49 3.30
C GLY A 307 -16.04 3.09 2.29
N ASN A 308 -16.18 2.00 1.54
CA ASN A 308 -15.15 1.60 0.59
C ASN A 308 -15.45 2.12 -0.82
N GLY A 309 -14.60 3.06 -1.29
CA GLY A 309 -14.70 3.64 -2.63
C GLY A 309 -15.49 4.96 -2.69
N LYS A 310 -15.34 5.65 -3.84
CA LYS A 310 -15.89 7.01 -4.08
C LYS A 310 -17.41 7.03 -4.31
N SER A 311 -18.05 5.89 -4.54
CA SER A 311 -19.51 5.76 -4.63
C SER A 311 -20.13 5.13 -3.39
N SER A 312 -19.37 4.88 -2.33
CA SER A 312 -19.91 4.45 -1.05
C SER A 312 -20.82 5.52 -0.45
N ARG A 313 -21.73 5.10 0.44
CA ARG A 313 -22.74 5.99 0.98
C ARG A 313 -22.18 7.18 1.74
N LEU A 314 -21.17 6.94 2.59
CA LEU A 314 -20.53 8.00 3.38
C LEU A 314 -19.75 8.94 2.47
N TYR A 315 -18.96 8.40 1.53
CA TYR A 315 -18.17 9.24 0.63
C TYR A 315 -19.09 10.10 -0.26
N THR A 316 -20.11 9.51 -0.87
CA THR A 316 -21.08 10.25 -1.68
C THR A 316 -21.82 11.29 -0.87
N GLY A 317 -22.44 10.91 0.25
CA GLY A 317 -23.29 11.81 1.04
C GLY A 317 -22.51 12.91 1.76
N LEU A 318 -21.35 12.60 2.35
CA LEU A 318 -20.61 13.57 3.14
C LEU A 318 -19.61 14.39 2.31
N LYS A 319 -18.88 13.73 1.40
CA LYS A 319 -17.85 14.42 0.61
C LYS A 319 -18.39 15.00 -0.69
N MET A 320 -19.07 14.18 -1.52
CA MET A 320 -19.49 14.62 -2.85
C MET A 320 -20.68 15.57 -2.83
N ASP A 321 -21.72 15.26 -2.06
CA ASP A 321 -22.97 16.01 -2.04
C ASP A 321 -22.94 17.18 -1.05
N ALA A 322 -22.48 16.94 0.18
CA ALA A 322 -22.56 17.90 1.27
C ALA A 322 -21.25 18.64 1.56
N ASN A 323 -20.12 18.20 0.99
CA ASN A 323 -18.77 18.77 1.21
C ASN A 323 -18.45 19.00 2.72
N LEU A 324 -18.78 18.02 3.54
CA LEU A 324 -18.58 18.09 5.00
C LEU A 324 -17.21 17.60 5.45
N VAL A 325 -16.60 16.70 4.67
CA VAL A 325 -15.35 16.03 5.01
C VAL A 325 -14.33 16.13 3.88
N TYR A 326 -13.04 16.07 4.22
CA TYR A 326 -11.96 15.93 3.25
C TYR A 326 -11.78 14.48 2.83
N ASP A 327 -11.98 13.55 3.76
CA ASP A 327 -11.97 12.13 3.53
C ASP A 327 -12.88 11.41 4.54
N VAL A 328 -13.42 10.25 4.14
CA VAL A 328 -14.23 9.39 5.00
C VAL A 328 -14.13 7.95 4.52
N SER A 329 -13.90 7.03 5.45
CA SER A 329 -13.90 5.58 5.21
C SER A 329 -14.74 4.85 6.26
N ALA A 330 -15.00 3.57 6.00
CA ALA A 330 -15.46 2.62 7.00
C ALA A 330 -14.61 1.37 6.89
N ASP A 331 -14.28 0.76 8.03
CA ASP A 331 -13.35 -0.37 8.11
C ASP A 331 -13.83 -1.39 9.15
N THR A 332 -13.57 -2.67 8.87
CA THR A 332 -13.88 -3.80 9.76
C THR A 332 -12.60 -4.35 10.37
N TYR A 333 -12.37 -4.12 11.65
CA TYR A 333 -11.25 -4.72 12.39
C TYR A 333 -11.64 -6.10 12.91
N ALA A 334 -11.53 -7.11 12.01
CA ALA A 334 -11.80 -8.51 12.33
C ALA A 334 -10.66 -9.13 13.17
N MET A 335 -10.91 -9.46 14.43
CA MET A 335 -9.92 -9.94 15.40
C MET A 335 -10.30 -11.33 15.96
N ALA A 336 -9.38 -11.98 16.66
CA ALA A 336 -9.64 -13.31 17.26
C ALA A 336 -10.72 -13.27 18.35
N ASP A 337 -10.77 -12.20 19.11
CA ASP A 337 -11.86 -11.83 20.05
C ASP A 337 -12.74 -10.75 19.40
N PRO A 338 -13.87 -10.34 20.01
CA PRO A 338 -14.74 -9.29 19.45
C PRO A 338 -14.00 -8.05 19.02
N GLY A 339 -14.18 -7.69 17.73
CA GLY A 339 -13.51 -6.62 17.02
C GLY A 339 -14.28 -5.30 17.00
N LEU A 340 -13.95 -4.43 16.07
CA LEU A 340 -14.59 -3.14 15.85
C LEU A 340 -15.00 -2.95 14.39
N PHE A 341 -16.12 -2.30 14.18
CA PHE A 341 -16.48 -1.61 12.94
C PHE A 341 -16.20 -0.14 13.13
N SER A 342 -15.42 0.50 12.28
CA SER A 342 -15.10 1.92 12.41
C SER A 342 -15.61 2.76 11.25
N VAL A 343 -15.74 4.05 11.50
CA VAL A 343 -15.92 5.13 10.53
C VAL A 343 -14.95 6.24 10.88
N ASP A 344 -14.03 6.51 9.98
CA ASP A 344 -12.99 7.51 10.12
C ASP A 344 -13.25 8.69 9.19
N ALA A 345 -12.96 9.92 9.62
CA ALA A 345 -13.07 11.10 8.77
C ALA A 345 -12.08 12.21 9.13
N THR A 346 -11.65 12.96 8.12
CA THR A 346 -10.89 14.21 8.27
C THR A 346 -11.72 15.40 7.77
N LEU A 347 -11.74 16.51 8.52
CA LEU A 347 -12.67 17.60 8.23
C LEU A 347 -12.24 18.94 8.87
N GLN A 348 -12.93 19.99 8.48
CA GLN A 348 -12.86 21.28 9.19
C GLN A 348 -13.57 21.18 10.56
N PRO A 349 -13.00 21.71 11.67
CA PRO A 349 -13.60 21.60 13.01
C PRO A 349 -15.05 22.09 13.08
N GLU A 350 -15.38 23.16 12.39
CA GLU A 350 -16.72 23.76 12.36
C GLU A 350 -17.75 22.90 11.61
N LYS A 351 -17.32 21.97 10.77
CA LYS A 351 -18.20 21.02 10.06
C LYS A 351 -18.50 19.74 10.86
N LEU A 352 -17.81 19.52 12.01
CA LEU A 352 -17.89 18.28 12.78
C LEU A 352 -19.31 17.86 13.15
N LYS A 353 -20.11 18.79 13.66
CA LYS A 353 -21.51 18.51 14.04
C LYS A 353 -22.37 18.06 12.84
N ALA A 354 -22.20 18.73 11.72
CA ALA A 354 -22.91 18.37 10.49
C ALA A 354 -22.44 17.01 9.93
N ALA A 355 -21.14 16.71 10.01
CA ALA A 355 -20.59 15.42 9.60
C ALA A 355 -21.11 14.28 10.50
N LEU A 356 -21.10 14.43 11.81
CA LEU A 356 -21.67 13.47 12.76
C LEU A 356 -23.15 13.19 12.48
N ALA A 357 -23.94 14.24 12.19
CA ALA A 357 -25.36 14.10 11.85
C ALA A 357 -25.55 13.34 10.54
N ALA A 358 -24.71 13.60 9.54
CA ALA A 358 -24.76 12.93 8.24
C ALA A 358 -24.33 11.45 8.36
N ILE A 359 -23.27 11.14 9.12
CA ILE A 359 -22.86 9.75 9.41
C ILE A 359 -24.00 9.03 10.16
N GLY A 360 -24.52 9.61 11.22
CA GLY A 360 -25.63 9.03 12.00
C GLY A 360 -26.88 8.76 11.16
N LYS A 361 -27.17 9.63 10.18
CA LYS A 361 -28.26 9.46 9.21
C LYS A 361 -28.01 8.25 8.31
N GLU A 362 -26.82 8.08 7.74
CA GLU A 362 -26.52 6.93 6.86
C GLU A 362 -26.47 5.60 7.62
N ILE A 363 -25.89 5.57 8.82
CA ILE A 363 -25.92 4.41 9.71
C ILE A 363 -27.37 4.04 10.06
N SER A 364 -28.20 5.03 10.38
CA SER A 364 -29.64 4.79 10.66
C SER A 364 -30.40 4.30 9.45
N ARG A 365 -30.01 4.75 8.27
CA ARG A 365 -30.62 4.35 7.00
C ARG A 365 -30.36 2.88 6.70
N VAL A 366 -29.12 2.40 6.81
CA VAL A 366 -28.76 1.01 6.56
C VAL A 366 -29.33 0.07 7.64
N ALA A 367 -29.57 0.56 8.85
CA ALA A 367 -30.22 -0.18 9.95
C ALA A 367 -31.77 -0.23 9.87
N ARG A 368 -32.40 0.43 8.89
CA ARG A 368 -33.87 0.50 8.77
C ARG A 368 -34.42 0.06 7.43
N THR A 369 -33.63 0.16 6.39
CA THR A 369 -34.06 -0.14 5.01
C THR A 369 -33.08 -1.10 4.39
N PRO A 370 -33.55 -2.24 3.83
CA PRO A 370 -32.69 -3.12 3.07
C PRO A 370 -31.90 -2.37 2.01
N VAL A 371 -30.65 -2.74 1.81
CA VAL A 371 -29.79 -2.17 0.77
C VAL A 371 -30.31 -2.57 -0.61
N ASP A 372 -30.03 -1.74 -1.61
CA ASP A 372 -30.46 -2.05 -2.97
C ASP A 372 -29.70 -3.27 -3.52
N PRO A 373 -30.37 -4.19 -4.27
CA PRO A 373 -29.73 -5.40 -4.78
C PRO A 373 -28.43 -5.14 -5.53
N SER A 374 -28.33 -4.10 -6.32
CA SER A 374 -27.15 -3.81 -7.11
C SER A 374 -26.03 -3.14 -6.28
N GLU A 375 -26.35 -2.35 -5.27
CA GLU A 375 -25.37 -1.89 -4.27
C GLU A 375 -24.76 -3.09 -3.50
N LEU A 376 -25.61 -4.06 -3.16
CA LEU A 376 -25.17 -5.32 -2.56
C LEU A 376 -24.28 -6.14 -3.51
N ASP A 377 -24.67 -6.28 -4.78
CA ASP A 377 -23.90 -7.00 -5.78
C ASP A 377 -22.57 -6.31 -6.09
N LYS A 378 -22.54 -4.96 -6.12
CA LYS A 378 -21.31 -4.19 -6.23
C LYS A 378 -20.36 -4.49 -5.07
N ALA A 379 -20.81 -4.45 -3.83
CA ALA A 379 -19.99 -4.73 -2.65
C ALA A 379 -19.43 -6.16 -2.66
N LYS A 380 -20.24 -7.16 -3.05
CA LYS A 380 -19.79 -8.54 -3.22
C LYS A 380 -18.75 -8.68 -4.33
N THR A 381 -18.95 -7.97 -5.45
CA THR A 381 -18.00 -7.95 -6.57
C THR A 381 -16.67 -7.31 -6.15
N ALA A 382 -16.71 -6.26 -5.33
CA ALA A 382 -15.51 -5.63 -4.78
C ALA A 382 -14.72 -6.60 -3.87
N ALA A 383 -15.39 -7.34 -3.00
CA ALA A 383 -14.75 -8.35 -2.17
C ALA A 383 -14.13 -9.49 -3.01
N GLU A 384 -14.83 -9.97 -4.06
CA GLU A 384 -14.27 -10.96 -4.99
C GLU A 384 -13.05 -10.44 -5.74
N ALA A 385 -13.10 -9.20 -6.22
CA ALA A 385 -11.98 -8.58 -6.93
C ALA A 385 -10.75 -8.39 -6.02
N SER A 386 -10.95 -7.96 -4.78
CA SER A 386 -9.86 -7.85 -3.80
C SER A 386 -9.14 -9.19 -3.60
N PHE A 387 -9.88 -10.27 -3.44
CA PHE A 387 -9.30 -11.61 -3.35
C PHE A 387 -8.51 -12.02 -4.61
N VAL A 388 -9.03 -11.70 -5.80
CA VAL A 388 -8.32 -11.97 -7.07
C VAL A 388 -7.03 -11.17 -7.14
N PHE A 389 -7.04 -9.93 -6.67
CA PHE A 389 -5.87 -9.07 -6.67
C PHE A 389 -4.81 -9.54 -5.65
N ASP A 390 -5.21 -10.03 -4.50
CA ASP A 390 -4.30 -10.62 -3.51
C ASP A 390 -3.60 -11.89 -4.02
N MET A 391 -4.21 -12.60 -4.97
CA MET A 391 -3.61 -13.77 -5.61
C MET A 391 -2.58 -13.41 -6.71
N GLU A 392 -2.37 -12.14 -7.00
CA GLU A 392 -1.49 -11.68 -8.09
C GLU A 392 -0.02 -11.92 -7.80
N ASP A 393 0.40 -11.96 -6.52
CA ASP A 393 1.79 -12.21 -6.15
C ASP A 393 1.95 -13.31 -5.08
N MET A 394 3.19 -13.76 -4.89
CA MET A 394 3.50 -14.87 -3.96
C MET A 394 3.30 -14.46 -2.49
N ALA A 395 3.52 -13.20 -2.17
CA ALA A 395 3.37 -12.67 -0.82
C ALA A 395 1.90 -12.60 -0.41
N GLY A 396 1.02 -12.11 -1.29
CA GLY A 396 -0.43 -12.06 -1.07
C GLY A 396 -1.02 -13.46 -0.91
N GLN A 397 -0.63 -14.41 -1.79
CA GLN A 397 -1.03 -15.82 -1.66
C GLN A 397 -0.58 -16.43 -0.32
N ALA A 398 0.69 -16.23 0.08
CA ALA A 398 1.23 -16.74 1.34
C ALA A 398 0.54 -16.10 2.55
N SER A 399 0.27 -14.79 2.48
CA SER A 399 -0.41 -14.05 3.55
C SER A 399 -1.85 -14.53 3.74
N THR A 400 -2.60 -14.73 2.67
CA THR A 400 -3.98 -15.24 2.74
C THR A 400 -4.03 -16.64 3.37
N LEU A 401 -3.19 -17.58 2.90
CA LEU A 401 -3.13 -18.92 3.47
C LEU A 401 -2.68 -18.91 4.94
N GLY A 402 -1.66 -18.11 5.27
CA GLY A 402 -1.14 -17.96 6.62
C GLY A 402 -2.14 -17.33 7.58
N PHE A 403 -2.86 -16.30 7.13
CA PHE A 403 -3.89 -15.63 7.90
C PHE A 403 -5.01 -16.58 8.31
N PHE A 404 -5.66 -17.21 7.34
CA PHE A 404 -6.78 -18.11 7.65
C PHE A 404 -6.33 -19.31 8.49
N GLN A 405 -5.20 -19.94 8.17
CA GLN A 405 -4.67 -21.03 9.00
C GLN A 405 -4.38 -20.58 10.44
N THR A 406 -3.79 -19.39 10.63
CA THR A 406 -3.42 -18.92 11.96
C THR A 406 -4.63 -18.47 12.76
N MET A 407 -5.55 -17.73 12.14
CA MET A 407 -6.67 -17.09 12.83
C MET A 407 -7.87 -18.03 13.01
N THR A 408 -8.13 -18.92 12.06
CA THR A 408 -9.30 -19.83 12.11
C THR A 408 -8.93 -21.29 12.38
N GLY A 409 -7.65 -21.65 12.26
CA GLY A 409 -7.17 -23.03 12.35
C GLY A 409 -7.28 -23.81 11.03
N ASP A 410 -7.85 -23.22 10.00
CA ASP A 410 -8.06 -23.87 8.70
C ASP A 410 -7.83 -22.93 7.51
N MET A 411 -6.85 -23.24 6.67
CA MET A 411 -6.55 -22.45 5.46
C MET A 411 -7.68 -22.47 4.43
N TYR A 412 -8.49 -23.54 4.40
CA TYR A 412 -9.63 -23.67 3.46
C TYR A 412 -10.78 -22.70 3.77
N HIS A 413 -10.74 -22.07 4.94
CA HIS A 413 -11.67 -21.00 5.27
C HIS A 413 -11.59 -19.82 4.28
N ALA A 414 -10.48 -19.64 3.57
CA ALA A 414 -10.33 -18.64 2.50
C ALA A 414 -11.34 -18.86 1.36
N ASP A 415 -11.50 -20.10 0.89
CA ASP A 415 -12.49 -20.43 -0.16
C ASP A 415 -13.93 -20.33 0.37
N ASP A 416 -14.16 -20.78 1.61
CA ASP A 416 -15.45 -20.65 2.31
C ASP A 416 -15.85 -19.18 2.48
N TYR A 417 -14.89 -18.28 2.76
CA TYR A 417 -15.13 -16.85 2.94
C TYR A 417 -15.75 -16.24 1.69
N LEU A 418 -15.14 -16.42 0.52
CA LEU A 418 -15.71 -15.93 -0.74
C LEU A 418 -17.09 -16.50 -1.05
N ALA A 419 -17.25 -17.81 -0.82
CA ALA A 419 -18.54 -18.46 -1.05
C ALA A 419 -19.64 -17.86 -0.15
N ARG A 420 -19.32 -17.49 1.09
CA ARG A 420 -20.27 -16.87 2.04
C ARG A 420 -20.51 -15.40 1.76
N ILE A 421 -19.52 -14.64 1.36
CA ILE A 421 -19.70 -13.26 0.87
C ILE A 421 -20.75 -13.23 -0.25
N LYS A 422 -20.65 -14.14 -1.22
CA LYS A 422 -21.62 -14.24 -2.32
C LYS A 422 -23.06 -14.55 -1.86
N GLN A 423 -23.24 -15.20 -0.71
CA GLN A 423 -24.54 -15.56 -0.15
C GLN A 423 -25.16 -14.47 0.75
N VAL A 424 -24.42 -13.44 1.13
CA VAL A 424 -24.94 -12.34 1.96
C VAL A 424 -26.16 -11.70 1.29
N THR A 425 -27.21 -11.47 2.06
CA THR A 425 -28.46 -10.87 1.59
C THR A 425 -28.65 -9.45 2.10
N ALA A 426 -29.58 -8.69 1.51
CA ALA A 426 -29.92 -7.37 2.00
C ALA A 426 -30.51 -7.41 3.43
N GLU A 427 -31.19 -8.50 3.77
CA GLU A 427 -31.71 -8.77 5.12
C GLU A 427 -30.61 -9.05 6.11
N ASP A 428 -29.51 -9.71 5.69
CA ASP A 428 -28.32 -9.88 6.55
C ASP A 428 -27.66 -8.55 6.86
N ILE A 429 -27.49 -7.67 5.86
CA ILE A 429 -26.96 -6.31 6.04
C ILE A 429 -27.84 -5.51 7.02
N LEU A 430 -29.16 -5.54 6.81
CA LEU A 430 -30.11 -4.88 7.71
C LEU A 430 -29.99 -5.42 9.16
N ARG A 431 -29.95 -6.73 9.32
CA ARG A 431 -29.87 -7.41 10.61
C ARG A 431 -28.56 -7.06 11.34
N VAL A 432 -27.39 -7.13 10.69
CA VAL A 432 -26.12 -6.81 11.34
C VAL A 432 -26.02 -5.33 11.70
N SER A 433 -26.51 -4.45 10.84
CA SER A 433 -26.57 -3.02 11.11
C SER A 433 -27.42 -2.72 12.37
N GLN A 434 -28.61 -3.35 12.50
CA GLN A 434 -29.47 -3.24 13.67
C GLN A 434 -28.85 -3.84 14.93
N THR A 435 -28.05 -4.89 14.77
CA THR A 435 -27.46 -5.61 15.90
C THR A 435 -26.26 -4.87 16.47
N TYR A 436 -25.38 -4.35 15.62
CA TYR A 436 -24.07 -3.84 16.02
C TYR A 436 -23.94 -2.33 15.96
N LEU A 437 -24.50 -1.64 14.95
CA LEU A 437 -24.34 -0.18 14.78
C LEU A 437 -25.36 0.64 15.60
N ARG A 438 -25.53 0.26 16.84
CA ARG A 438 -26.43 0.95 17.78
C ARG A 438 -25.72 2.09 18.50
N PRO A 439 -26.40 3.20 18.80
CA PRO A 439 -25.80 4.34 19.48
C PRO A 439 -25.17 3.99 20.85
N GLU A 440 -25.75 3.04 21.60
CA GLU A 440 -25.24 2.59 22.89
C GLU A 440 -23.94 1.81 22.78
N ASN A 441 -23.67 1.21 21.62
CA ASN A 441 -22.45 0.47 21.30
C ASN A 441 -21.36 1.34 20.68
N LEU A 442 -21.58 2.66 20.55
CA LEU A 442 -20.70 3.61 19.88
C LEU A 442 -19.65 4.20 20.82
N SER A 443 -18.41 4.22 20.35
CA SER A 443 -17.33 5.04 20.92
C SER A 443 -16.89 6.09 19.92
N ILE A 444 -16.71 7.36 20.33
CA ILE A 444 -16.31 8.48 19.47
C ILE A 444 -15.07 9.16 20.03
N GLY A 445 -14.05 9.28 19.20
CA GLY A 445 -12.86 10.10 19.42
C GLY A 445 -12.79 11.25 18.44
N VAL A 446 -12.51 12.44 18.93
CA VAL A 446 -12.23 13.62 18.10
C VAL A 446 -10.88 14.20 18.48
N MET A 447 -10.02 14.43 17.50
CA MET A 447 -8.82 15.25 17.69
C MET A 447 -8.97 16.54 16.91
N ALA A 448 -8.69 17.68 17.53
CA ALA A 448 -8.92 19.01 16.96
C ALA A 448 -7.80 19.99 17.29
N PRO A 449 -7.66 21.10 16.52
CA PRO A 449 -6.68 22.16 16.79
C PRO A 449 -6.73 22.72 18.21
N GLU A 450 -5.57 23.12 18.76
CA GLU A 450 -5.48 23.87 20.01
C GLU A 450 -6.34 25.16 19.93
N GLY A 451 -7.24 25.35 20.90
CA GLY A 451 -8.13 26.52 20.97
C GLY A 451 -9.54 26.27 20.43
N GLU A 452 -9.77 25.23 19.68
CA GLU A 452 -11.13 24.83 19.26
C GLU A 452 -11.93 24.30 20.46
N LYS A 453 -13.15 24.80 20.65
CA LYS A 453 -14.05 24.39 21.74
C LYS A 453 -15.05 23.37 21.23
N ILE A 454 -14.58 22.15 20.96
CA ILE A 454 -15.44 21.05 20.55
C ILE A 454 -16.16 20.47 21.77
N HIS A 455 -17.47 20.47 21.71
CA HIS A 455 -18.33 19.83 22.70
C HIS A 455 -19.13 18.71 22.04
N LEU A 456 -18.92 17.48 22.49
CA LEU A 456 -19.72 16.33 22.08
C LEU A 456 -20.81 16.10 23.11
N ASP A 457 -22.06 16.44 22.79
CA ASP A 457 -23.22 16.12 23.65
C ASP A 457 -23.71 14.71 23.27
N ALA A 458 -23.88 13.84 24.29
CA ALA A 458 -24.26 12.46 24.06
C ALA A 458 -25.69 12.33 23.53
N ASP A 459 -26.64 13.11 24.07
CA ASP A 459 -28.05 13.06 23.67
C ASP A 459 -28.20 13.61 22.22
N GLU A 460 -27.44 14.64 21.90
CA GLU A 460 -27.39 15.20 20.56
C GLU A 460 -26.86 14.17 19.56
N VAL A 461 -25.72 13.52 19.83
CA VAL A 461 -25.14 12.49 18.97
C VAL A 461 -26.13 11.35 18.79
N MET A 462 -26.75 10.85 19.85
CA MET A 462 -27.75 9.79 19.78
C MET A 462 -28.96 10.17 18.92
N SER A 463 -29.28 11.47 18.84
CA SER A 463 -30.39 11.96 18.01
C SER A 463 -30.15 11.82 16.51
N PHE A 464 -28.88 11.76 16.07
CA PHE A 464 -28.50 11.69 14.66
C PHE A 464 -28.81 10.34 13.98
N PHE A 465 -29.04 9.29 14.76
CA PHE A 465 -29.27 7.93 14.26
C PHE A 465 -30.75 7.66 13.86
N LYS A 466 -31.40 8.49 13.00
CA LYS A 466 -32.89 8.44 12.81
C LYS A 466 -33.50 8.54 11.38
N ALA A 467 -32.84 8.30 10.18
CA ALA A 467 -33.51 8.42 8.84
C ALA A 467 -32.94 7.79 7.55
N ALA A 468 -33.40 7.50 6.46
CA ALA A 468 -33.93 6.73 5.31
C ALA A 468 -33.33 6.88 3.82
N PRO A 469 -33.75 6.14 2.66
CA PRO A 469 -32.93 5.32 1.67
C PRO A 469 -32.78 5.69 0.13
N ALA A 470 -32.31 4.99 -0.90
CA ALA A 470 -31.36 4.24 -1.74
C ALA A 470 -31.54 4.15 -3.29
N LYS A 471 -30.56 3.66 -4.19
CA LYS A 471 -30.56 2.64 -5.30
C LYS A 471 -29.39 2.55 -6.33
N THR A 472 -29.30 1.51 -7.20
CA THR A 472 -28.17 0.71 -7.77
C THR A 472 -28.12 0.35 -9.28
N GLU A 473 -26.98 -0.24 -9.94
CA GLU A 473 -26.82 -1.45 -10.87
C GLU A 473 -25.53 -1.67 -11.74
N SER A 474 -25.32 -2.84 -12.47
CA SER A 474 -24.06 -3.51 -12.91
C SER A 474 -23.94 -4.26 -14.29
N LEU A 475 -22.77 -4.70 -14.88
CA LEU A 475 -22.00 -5.94 -15.25
C LEU A 475 -21.46 -6.22 -16.72
N PRO A 476 -20.78 -7.32 -17.20
CA PRO A 476 -19.32 -7.65 -17.36
C PRO A 476 -18.72 -8.27 -18.70
N THR A 477 -17.43 -8.67 -18.89
CA THR A 477 -16.47 -9.81 -19.20
C THR A 477 -15.63 -9.97 -20.52
N LYS A 478 -14.40 -10.31 -20.69
CA LYS A 478 -13.13 -11.12 -20.77
C LYS A 478 -12.35 -11.29 -22.13
N LEU A 479 -11.04 -11.48 -22.31
CA LEU A 479 -9.78 -12.24 -22.32
C LEU A 479 -8.79 -12.08 -23.55
N ASN A 480 -7.47 -12.04 -23.68
CA ASN A 480 -6.14 -12.62 -23.50
C ASN A 480 -5.02 -12.50 -24.62
N ASN A 481 -3.66 -12.26 -24.29
CA ASN A 481 -2.28 -12.71 -24.77
C ASN A 481 -1.20 -11.77 -25.42
N PRO A 482 0.12 -12.10 -25.78
CA PRO A 482 1.43 -11.51 -25.29
C PRO A 482 1.86 -10.08 -25.75
N THR A 483 3.08 -9.56 -25.30
CA THR A 483 3.51 -8.13 -25.36
C THR A 483 3.95 -7.65 -26.75
N GLU A 484 3.50 -6.45 -27.16
CA GLU A 484 3.89 -5.79 -28.39
C GLU A 484 3.74 -4.26 -28.25
N MET A 485 4.63 -3.48 -28.88
CA MET A 485 4.41 -2.05 -29.05
C MET A 485 3.92 -1.73 -30.48
N ARG A 486 2.94 -0.87 -30.57
CA ARG A 486 2.37 -0.34 -31.82
C ARG A 486 2.33 1.19 -31.78
N VAL A 487 2.60 1.80 -32.93
CA VAL A 487 2.32 3.22 -33.14
C VAL A 487 1.04 3.30 -33.97
N LEU A 488 -0.01 3.91 -33.41
CA LEU A 488 -1.26 4.12 -34.10
C LEU A 488 -1.12 5.18 -35.21
N LYS A 489 -2.08 5.23 -36.14
CA LYS A 489 -2.05 6.15 -37.29
C LYS A 489 -1.94 7.62 -36.90
N ASN A 490 -2.37 8.00 -35.70
CA ASN A 490 -2.28 9.36 -35.17
C ASN A 490 -0.96 9.67 -34.44
N GLY A 491 -0.04 8.71 -34.35
CA GLY A 491 1.26 8.84 -33.68
C GLY A 491 1.26 8.44 -32.22
N MET A 492 0.14 8.01 -31.63
CA MET A 492 0.04 7.47 -30.28
C MET A 492 0.77 6.14 -30.19
N ARG A 493 1.53 5.92 -29.10
CA ARG A 493 2.25 4.68 -28.83
C ARG A 493 1.42 3.81 -27.88
N VAL A 494 1.28 2.53 -28.24
CA VAL A 494 0.55 1.55 -27.44
C VAL A 494 1.44 0.34 -27.18
N ILE A 495 1.55 -0.06 -25.93
CA ILE A 495 2.28 -1.24 -25.47
C ILE A 495 1.25 -2.23 -24.95
N ILE A 496 1.29 -3.46 -25.47
CA ILE A 496 0.34 -4.52 -25.11
C ILE A 496 1.14 -5.72 -24.64
N LYS A 497 0.91 -6.15 -23.39
CA LYS A 497 1.49 -7.35 -22.84
C LYS A 497 0.40 -8.27 -22.30
N GLU A 498 0.42 -9.50 -22.79
CA GLU A 498 -0.51 -10.52 -22.36
C GLU A 498 0.01 -11.27 -21.13
N ASN A 499 -0.84 -11.45 -20.12
CA ASN A 499 -0.56 -12.21 -18.90
C ASN A 499 -1.84 -12.89 -18.40
N LYS A 500 -1.93 -14.20 -18.60
CA LYS A 500 -3.13 -15.02 -18.27
C LYS A 500 -3.17 -15.55 -16.84
N ARG A 501 -2.25 -15.14 -15.99
CA ARG A 501 -2.10 -15.68 -14.63
C ARG A 501 -3.30 -15.43 -13.75
N VAL A 502 -3.85 -14.24 -13.82
CA VAL A 502 -5.05 -13.80 -13.09
C VAL A 502 -6.02 -13.15 -14.07
N PRO A 503 -7.34 -13.25 -13.88
CA PRO A 503 -8.35 -12.66 -14.77
C PRO A 503 -8.47 -11.15 -14.54
N GLU A 504 -7.37 -10.44 -14.72
CA GLU A 504 -7.19 -9.01 -14.46
C GLU A 504 -6.47 -8.34 -15.62
N VAL A 505 -6.76 -7.06 -15.84
CA VAL A 505 -6.07 -6.20 -16.79
C VAL A 505 -5.75 -4.87 -16.13
N SER A 506 -4.50 -4.44 -16.27
CA SER A 506 -4.03 -3.12 -15.88
C SER A 506 -3.71 -2.28 -17.12
N MET A 507 -4.13 -1.02 -17.10
CA MET A 507 -3.90 -0.07 -18.19
C MET A 507 -3.36 1.25 -17.65
N VAL A 508 -2.30 1.76 -18.27
CA VAL A 508 -1.63 3.00 -17.85
C VAL A 508 -1.40 3.88 -19.08
N GLY A 509 -2.08 5.02 -19.11
CA GLY A 509 -1.92 6.04 -20.14
C GLY A 509 -1.16 7.25 -19.60
N VAL A 510 -0.04 7.64 -20.23
CA VAL A 510 0.85 8.70 -19.72
C VAL A 510 1.24 9.71 -20.79
N PHE A 511 1.31 10.97 -20.38
CA PHE A 511 1.87 12.10 -21.13
C PHE A 511 3.18 12.56 -20.47
N LEU A 512 4.15 12.99 -21.23
CA LEU A 512 5.24 13.82 -20.71
C LEU A 512 4.63 15.16 -20.30
N GLY A 513 4.82 15.52 -19.04
CA GLY A 513 4.13 16.64 -18.39
C GLY A 513 4.57 16.76 -16.95
N GLY A 514 3.58 16.77 -16.05
CA GLY A 514 3.80 16.86 -14.60
C GLY A 514 4.44 18.19 -14.19
N LYS A 515 4.95 18.20 -12.97
CA LYS A 515 5.56 19.37 -12.33
C LYS A 515 6.66 20.05 -13.19
N ARG A 516 7.36 19.28 -14.00
CA ARG A 516 8.41 19.75 -14.90
C ARG A 516 7.93 20.82 -15.89
N LEU A 517 6.66 20.83 -16.28
CA LEU A 517 6.08 21.75 -17.23
C LEU A 517 5.25 22.89 -16.60
N GLU A 518 5.23 22.98 -15.28
CA GLU A 518 4.59 24.08 -14.57
C GLU A 518 5.42 25.36 -14.66
N LYS A 519 4.79 26.49 -14.90
CA LYS A 519 5.42 27.79 -14.92
C LYS A 519 5.36 28.47 -13.55
N ASP A 520 6.14 29.51 -13.38
CA ASP A 520 6.06 30.34 -12.18
C ASP A 520 4.63 30.86 -11.99
N GLY A 521 4.10 30.57 -10.79
CA GLY A 521 2.73 30.93 -10.44
C GLY A 521 1.66 29.91 -10.80
N GLU A 522 1.97 28.85 -11.55
CA GLU A 522 1.06 27.73 -11.87
C GLU A 522 1.34 26.47 -11.03
N TRP A 523 2.13 26.59 -9.97
CA TRP A 523 2.56 25.44 -9.16
C TRP A 523 1.37 24.65 -8.60
N GLY A 524 1.40 23.35 -8.84
CA GLY A 524 0.35 22.42 -8.50
C GLY A 524 -0.73 22.23 -9.58
N ILE A 525 -0.62 22.91 -10.72
CA ILE A 525 -1.62 22.77 -11.80
C ILE A 525 -1.65 21.36 -12.39
N SER A 526 -0.50 20.68 -12.45
CA SER A 526 -0.45 19.30 -12.96
C SER A 526 -1.14 18.29 -12.01
N ASP A 527 -0.96 18.44 -10.70
CA ASP A 527 -1.68 17.64 -9.70
C ASP A 527 -3.17 17.93 -9.75
N PHE A 528 -3.54 19.20 -9.85
CA PHE A 528 -4.94 19.64 -9.98
C PHE A 528 -5.60 19.05 -11.24
N VAL A 529 -4.93 19.09 -12.40
CA VAL A 529 -5.41 18.46 -13.64
C VAL A 529 -5.58 16.97 -13.46
N ALA A 530 -4.62 16.26 -12.83
CA ALA A 530 -4.69 14.83 -12.59
C ALA A 530 -5.95 14.45 -11.80
N GLU A 531 -6.20 15.14 -10.68
CA GLU A 531 -7.41 14.95 -9.87
C GLU A 531 -8.70 15.24 -10.66
N MET A 532 -8.67 16.21 -11.57
CA MET A 532 -9.82 16.59 -12.37
C MET A 532 -10.15 15.63 -13.52
N LEU A 533 -9.20 14.79 -13.98
CA LEU A 533 -9.42 13.90 -15.14
C LEU A 533 -10.61 12.96 -14.94
N THR A 534 -10.80 12.46 -13.72
CA THR A 534 -11.92 11.56 -13.37
C THR A 534 -13.14 12.27 -12.80
N ARG A 535 -13.15 13.63 -12.76
CA ARG A 535 -14.25 14.43 -12.19
C ARG A 535 -15.33 14.83 -13.20
N GLY A 536 -15.29 14.31 -14.41
CA GLY A 536 -16.32 14.44 -15.42
C GLY A 536 -15.77 14.51 -16.85
N THR A 537 -16.55 13.98 -17.76
CA THR A 537 -16.34 14.04 -19.20
C THR A 537 -17.47 14.77 -19.88
N ARG A 538 -17.44 14.86 -21.21
CA ARG A 538 -18.61 15.38 -21.97
C ARG A 538 -19.84 14.47 -21.87
N LYS A 539 -19.71 13.21 -21.48
CA LYS A 539 -20.78 12.21 -21.46
C LYS A 539 -21.15 11.75 -20.05
N ARG A 540 -20.24 11.89 -19.08
CA ARG A 540 -20.36 11.29 -17.75
C ARG A 540 -20.03 12.33 -16.68
N THR A 541 -20.78 12.34 -15.60
CA THR A 541 -20.46 13.10 -14.38
C THR A 541 -19.37 12.37 -13.57
N ALA A 542 -18.81 13.02 -12.53
CA ALA A 542 -17.91 12.39 -11.58
C ALA A 542 -18.56 11.16 -10.91
N ALA A 543 -19.84 11.28 -10.53
CA ALA A 543 -20.60 10.18 -9.93
C ALA A 543 -20.80 9.01 -10.90
N ASP A 544 -21.11 9.29 -12.17
CA ASP A 544 -21.26 8.25 -13.21
C ASP A 544 -19.94 7.49 -13.43
N ILE A 545 -18.81 8.20 -13.45
CA ILE A 545 -17.49 7.59 -13.60
C ILE A 545 -17.18 6.68 -12.39
N ALA A 546 -17.34 7.20 -11.18
CA ALA A 546 -17.10 6.44 -9.95
C ALA A 546 -18.00 5.20 -9.87
N ALA A 547 -19.31 5.37 -10.04
CA ALA A 547 -20.27 4.27 -10.01
C ALA A 547 -19.97 3.21 -11.08
N THR A 548 -19.57 3.63 -12.29
CA THR A 548 -19.21 2.71 -13.38
C THR A 548 -17.98 1.89 -13.02
N VAL A 549 -16.88 2.53 -12.59
CA VAL A 549 -15.63 1.89 -12.22
C VAL A 549 -15.83 0.88 -11.09
N GLU A 550 -16.55 1.31 -10.05
CA GLU A 550 -16.80 0.46 -8.89
C GLU A 550 -17.80 -0.67 -9.15
N SER A 551 -18.73 -0.49 -10.09
CA SER A 551 -19.62 -1.58 -10.52
C SER A 551 -18.85 -2.74 -11.19
N TRP A 552 -17.65 -2.47 -11.71
CA TRP A 552 -16.71 -3.47 -12.24
C TRP A 552 -15.68 -3.91 -11.22
N ALA A 553 -15.79 -3.45 -9.96
CA ALA A 553 -14.78 -3.62 -8.92
C ALA A 553 -13.36 -3.24 -9.40
N GLY A 554 -13.28 -2.25 -10.28
CA GLY A 554 -12.04 -1.74 -10.84
C GLY A 554 -11.57 -0.49 -10.13
N SER A 555 -10.44 0.05 -10.61
CA SER A 555 -9.96 1.38 -10.27
C SER A 555 -9.68 2.18 -11.53
N LEU A 556 -9.87 3.50 -11.46
CA LEU A 556 -9.47 4.45 -12.51
C LEU A 556 -9.11 5.78 -11.84
N GLU A 557 -7.85 6.16 -11.93
CA GLU A 557 -7.32 7.32 -11.22
C GLU A 557 -6.41 8.15 -12.12
N GLY A 558 -6.53 9.48 -12.02
CA GLY A 558 -5.54 10.40 -12.55
C GLY A 558 -4.34 10.47 -11.60
N PHE A 559 -3.15 10.61 -12.14
CA PHE A 559 -1.94 10.83 -11.34
C PHE A 559 -1.01 11.83 -12.02
N SER A 560 -0.26 12.55 -11.20
CA SER A 560 0.80 13.46 -11.63
C SER A 560 2.11 13.11 -10.92
N GLY A 561 3.18 13.18 -11.67
CA GLY A 561 4.54 13.00 -11.18
C GLY A 561 5.43 14.18 -11.52
N ARG A 562 6.73 14.02 -11.31
CA ARG A 562 7.69 15.08 -11.67
C ARG A 562 7.72 15.34 -13.17
N ASN A 563 7.63 14.28 -13.98
CA ASN A 563 7.84 14.33 -15.44
C ASN A 563 6.63 13.87 -16.25
N SER A 564 5.60 13.37 -15.60
CA SER A 564 4.47 12.74 -16.28
C SER A 564 3.14 13.12 -15.64
N LEU A 565 2.10 13.14 -16.45
CA LEU A 565 0.70 13.15 -16.03
C LEU A 565 0.01 11.99 -16.72
N GLY A 566 -0.85 11.26 -16.03
CA GLY A 566 -1.47 10.10 -16.61
C GLY A 566 -2.75 9.67 -15.93
N VAL A 567 -3.28 8.56 -16.46
CA VAL A 567 -4.42 7.83 -15.90
C VAL A 567 -4.02 6.36 -15.79
N SER A 568 -4.24 5.77 -14.63
CA SER A 568 -4.10 4.34 -14.40
C SER A 568 -5.46 3.71 -14.13
N GLY A 569 -5.68 2.50 -14.64
CA GLY A 569 -6.87 1.73 -14.36
C GLY A 569 -6.54 0.26 -14.18
N LYS A 570 -7.25 -0.41 -13.28
CA LYS A 570 -7.16 -1.84 -13.02
C LYS A 570 -8.58 -2.40 -13.01
N PHE A 571 -8.83 -3.46 -13.78
CA PHE A 571 -10.15 -4.05 -13.95
C PHE A 571 -10.05 -5.57 -14.04
N LEU A 572 -11.15 -6.26 -13.75
CA LEU A 572 -11.26 -7.66 -14.15
C LEU A 572 -11.24 -7.75 -15.69
N SER A 573 -10.65 -8.80 -16.23
CA SER A 573 -10.50 -8.97 -17.69
C SER A 573 -11.80 -8.92 -18.48
N LYS A 574 -12.89 -9.29 -17.82
CA LYS A 574 -14.24 -9.21 -18.35
C LYS A 574 -14.66 -7.79 -18.75
N ASP A 575 -14.09 -6.77 -18.11
CA ASP A 575 -14.45 -5.37 -18.28
C ASP A 575 -13.42 -4.58 -19.11
N LEU A 576 -12.43 -5.27 -19.73
CA LEU A 576 -11.35 -4.67 -20.52
C LEU A 576 -11.83 -3.60 -21.52
N TYR A 577 -12.79 -3.95 -22.37
CA TYR A 577 -13.23 -3.02 -23.43
C TYR A 577 -14.03 -1.84 -22.88
N ALA A 578 -14.83 -2.09 -21.85
CA ALA A 578 -15.58 -1.04 -21.16
C ALA A 578 -14.61 -0.12 -20.37
N GLY A 579 -13.62 -0.67 -19.71
CA GLY A 579 -12.55 0.09 -19.04
C GLY A 579 -11.74 0.94 -20.01
N LEU A 580 -11.42 0.44 -21.20
CA LEU A 580 -10.74 1.20 -22.26
C LEU A 580 -11.62 2.34 -22.82
N ASP A 581 -12.93 2.11 -23.04
CA ASP A 581 -13.85 3.17 -23.44
C ASP A 581 -13.88 4.28 -22.39
N LEU A 582 -13.97 3.93 -21.12
CA LEU A 582 -13.97 4.89 -20.02
C LEU A 582 -12.62 5.63 -19.91
N LEU A 583 -11.49 4.93 -20.00
CA LEU A 583 -10.14 5.56 -19.98
C LEU A 583 -9.99 6.52 -21.16
N SER A 584 -10.43 6.14 -22.36
CA SER A 584 -10.37 7.02 -23.53
C SER A 584 -11.25 8.24 -23.38
N ASP A 585 -12.45 8.10 -22.81
CA ASP A 585 -13.37 9.22 -22.57
C ASP A 585 -12.79 10.21 -21.56
N VAL A 586 -12.18 9.71 -20.47
CA VAL A 586 -11.46 10.52 -19.48
C VAL A 586 -10.27 11.26 -20.10
N VAL A 587 -9.45 10.57 -20.91
CA VAL A 587 -8.27 11.16 -21.55
C VAL A 587 -8.65 12.16 -22.66
N LEU A 588 -9.64 11.85 -23.49
CA LEU A 588 -9.96 12.66 -24.66
C LEU A 588 -11.00 13.74 -24.40
N HIS A 589 -11.88 13.55 -23.43
CA HIS A 589 -13.09 14.36 -23.27
C HIS A 589 -13.30 14.90 -21.84
N ALA A 590 -12.24 14.94 -20.99
CA ALA A 590 -12.32 15.59 -19.68
C ALA A 590 -12.94 17.00 -19.80
N SER A 591 -13.92 17.31 -18.97
CA SER A 591 -14.75 18.53 -19.09
C SER A 591 -14.44 19.64 -18.10
N PHE A 592 -13.73 19.32 -17.00
CA PHE A 592 -13.38 20.26 -15.92
C PHE A 592 -14.59 21.04 -15.39
N PRO A 593 -15.62 20.39 -14.81
CA PRO A 593 -16.83 21.08 -14.35
C PRO A 593 -16.50 22.04 -13.20
N SER A 594 -17.02 23.28 -13.23
CA SER A 594 -16.68 24.33 -12.26
C SER A 594 -16.97 23.93 -10.80
N HIS A 595 -18.09 23.24 -10.56
CA HIS A 595 -18.45 22.76 -9.21
C HIS A 595 -17.52 21.66 -8.70
N GLU A 596 -16.94 20.81 -9.55
CA GLU A 596 -15.91 19.82 -9.18
C GLU A 596 -14.55 20.48 -8.98
N ILE A 597 -14.20 21.51 -9.75
CA ILE A 597 -12.97 22.31 -9.55
C ILE A 597 -12.92 22.85 -8.13
N GLU A 598 -14.02 23.42 -7.62
CA GLU A 598 -14.02 23.98 -6.27
C GLU A 598 -13.87 22.90 -5.19
N LYS A 599 -14.48 21.73 -5.35
CA LYS A 599 -14.29 20.58 -4.45
C LYS A 599 -12.83 20.10 -4.43
N VAL A 600 -12.26 19.86 -5.61
CA VAL A 600 -10.87 19.43 -5.74
C VAL A 600 -9.90 20.49 -5.21
N ARG A 601 -10.20 21.78 -5.41
CA ARG A 601 -9.43 22.89 -4.83
C ARG A 601 -9.39 22.80 -3.30
N GLU A 602 -10.52 22.58 -2.64
CA GLU A 602 -10.61 22.42 -1.20
C GLU A 602 -9.82 21.18 -0.73
N ASP A 603 -9.92 20.06 -1.46
CA ASP A 603 -9.15 18.85 -1.19
C ASP A 603 -7.63 19.09 -1.26
N ILE A 604 -7.14 19.76 -2.30
CA ILE A 604 -5.73 20.09 -2.45
C ILE A 604 -5.26 21.05 -1.34
N LEU A 605 -6.06 22.06 -1.01
CA LEU A 605 -5.74 22.98 0.08
C LEU A 605 -5.69 22.27 1.44
N ALA A 606 -6.57 21.28 1.66
CA ALA A 606 -6.53 20.43 2.83
C ALA A 606 -5.26 19.57 2.87
N ALA A 607 -4.89 18.95 1.75
CA ALA A 607 -3.66 18.17 1.63
C ALA A 607 -2.40 19.02 1.89
N ILE A 608 -2.38 20.28 1.41
CA ILE A 608 -1.28 21.23 1.71
C ILE A 608 -1.23 21.53 3.21
N ARG A 609 -2.38 21.71 3.88
CA ARG A 609 -2.41 21.89 5.35
C ARG A 609 -1.90 20.65 6.09
N ALA A 610 -2.39 19.46 5.73
CA ALA A 610 -1.99 18.19 6.34
C ALA A 610 -0.48 17.90 6.21
N LYS A 611 0.18 18.36 5.13
CA LYS A 611 1.64 18.27 5.00
C LYS A 611 2.40 18.98 6.14
N LYS A 612 1.82 20.04 6.72
CA LYS A 612 2.42 20.75 7.86
C LYS A 612 2.41 19.91 9.13
N ASP A 613 1.57 18.88 9.21
CA ASP A 613 1.53 17.96 10.34
C ASP A 613 2.60 16.84 10.23
N ARG A 614 3.22 16.67 9.07
CA ARG A 614 4.20 15.61 8.77
C ARG A 614 5.63 16.18 8.59
N PRO A 615 6.51 16.00 9.59
CA PRO A 615 7.88 16.56 9.55
C PRO A 615 8.69 16.11 8.34
N THR A 616 8.56 14.82 7.95
CA THR A 616 9.29 14.27 6.79
C THR A 616 8.86 14.92 5.48
N ALA A 617 7.55 15.21 5.31
CA ALA A 617 7.06 15.92 4.12
C ALA A 617 7.61 17.33 4.03
N GLN A 618 7.66 18.06 5.15
CA GLN A 618 8.26 19.39 5.23
C GLN A 618 9.77 19.36 4.91
N LEU A 619 10.49 18.35 5.44
CA LEU A 619 11.91 18.18 5.19
C LEU A 619 12.20 17.98 3.70
N PHE A 620 11.50 17.09 3.02
CA PHE A 620 11.75 16.85 1.60
C PHE A 620 11.30 18.00 0.71
N GLU A 621 10.26 18.73 1.08
CA GLU A 621 9.89 19.97 0.38
C GLU A 621 10.99 21.04 0.52
N LEU A 622 11.50 21.24 1.73
CA LEU A 622 12.64 22.14 1.99
C LEU A 622 13.89 21.67 1.25
N PHE A 623 14.15 20.36 1.24
CA PHE A 623 15.30 19.77 0.55
C PHE A 623 15.28 20.07 -0.94
N TYR A 624 14.18 19.78 -1.63
CA TYR A 624 14.08 20.00 -3.06
C TYR A 624 14.07 21.49 -3.42
N LYS A 625 13.42 22.34 -2.63
CA LYS A 625 13.47 23.80 -2.78
C LYS A 625 14.90 24.34 -2.67
N THR A 626 15.69 23.81 -1.76
CA THR A 626 17.08 24.22 -1.54
C THR A 626 18.03 23.68 -2.62
N LEU A 627 17.75 22.44 -3.09
CA LEU A 627 18.57 21.78 -4.11
C LEU A 627 18.33 22.37 -5.51
N TYR A 628 17.08 22.69 -5.85
CA TYR A 628 16.64 23.11 -7.18
C TYR A 628 16.00 24.51 -7.19
N PRO A 629 16.74 25.58 -6.89
CA PRO A 629 16.16 26.93 -6.91
C PRO A 629 15.75 27.43 -8.30
N HIS A 630 16.28 26.85 -9.38
CA HIS A 630 16.02 27.26 -10.76
C HIS A 630 15.32 26.20 -11.60
N TYR A 631 15.28 24.97 -11.13
CA TYR A 631 14.68 23.85 -11.86
C TYR A 631 13.30 23.50 -11.26
N PRO A 632 12.29 23.15 -12.08
CA PRO A 632 10.92 22.96 -11.60
C PRO A 632 10.73 21.97 -10.44
N TYR A 633 11.66 21.04 -10.21
CA TYR A 633 11.60 20.14 -9.05
C TYR A 633 11.71 20.84 -7.69
N GLY A 634 12.20 22.09 -7.65
CA GLY A 634 12.27 22.89 -6.43
C GLY A 634 10.91 23.40 -5.93
N HIS A 635 9.89 23.46 -6.78
CA HIS A 635 8.57 23.91 -6.38
C HIS A 635 7.79 22.84 -5.62
N PRO A 636 6.79 23.20 -4.77
CA PRO A 636 5.91 22.23 -4.15
C PRO A 636 5.08 21.46 -5.21
N SER A 637 5.01 20.12 -5.12
CA SER A 637 4.27 19.30 -6.11
C SER A 637 2.78 19.57 -6.11
N THR A 638 2.20 19.82 -4.94
CA THR A 638 0.76 20.14 -4.78
C THR A 638 0.48 21.65 -4.87
N GLY A 639 1.47 22.46 -5.25
CA GLY A 639 1.35 23.93 -5.25
C GLY A 639 1.42 24.57 -3.87
N THR A 640 1.06 25.85 -3.80
CA THR A 640 0.89 26.61 -2.56
C THR A 640 -0.56 27.04 -2.40
N PRO A 641 -0.99 27.46 -1.17
CA PRO A 641 -2.34 28.00 -0.99
C PRO A 641 -2.65 29.14 -1.97
N GLU A 642 -1.66 29.99 -2.27
CA GLU A 642 -1.81 31.14 -3.16
C GLU A 642 -1.99 30.71 -4.63
N THR A 643 -1.20 29.73 -5.10
CA THR A 643 -1.31 29.28 -6.49
C THR A 643 -2.61 28.49 -6.70
N ILE A 644 -2.91 27.53 -5.81
CA ILE A 644 -4.11 26.69 -5.91
C ILE A 644 -5.40 27.52 -5.82
N SER A 645 -5.46 28.54 -4.95
CA SER A 645 -6.65 29.38 -4.79
C SER A 645 -7.00 30.20 -6.03
N ARG A 646 -6.04 30.50 -6.91
CA ARG A 646 -6.27 31.34 -8.09
C ARG A 646 -6.35 30.61 -9.42
N ILE A 647 -5.87 29.35 -9.52
CA ILE A 647 -5.94 28.55 -10.75
C ILE A 647 -7.40 28.43 -11.19
N THR A 648 -7.68 28.82 -12.42
CA THR A 648 -9.02 28.79 -13.03
C THR A 648 -9.27 27.52 -13.85
N GLY A 649 -10.53 27.23 -14.14
CA GLY A 649 -10.91 26.10 -15.02
C GLY A 649 -10.38 26.25 -16.45
N GLU A 650 -10.23 27.47 -16.95
CA GLU A 650 -9.63 27.74 -18.27
C GLU A 650 -8.14 27.44 -18.27
N GLU A 651 -7.42 27.77 -17.20
CA GLU A 651 -6.00 27.47 -17.04
C GLU A 651 -5.78 25.96 -16.93
N LEU A 652 -6.55 25.25 -16.13
CA LEU A 652 -6.51 23.78 -16.03
C LEU A 652 -6.70 23.13 -17.40
N LYS A 653 -7.75 23.52 -18.13
CA LYS A 653 -8.04 23.00 -19.46
C LYS A 653 -6.94 23.36 -20.46
N GLY A 654 -6.49 24.60 -20.47
CA GLY A 654 -5.43 25.09 -21.36
C GLY A 654 -4.10 24.38 -21.12
N TRP A 655 -3.74 24.13 -19.85
CA TRP A 655 -2.54 23.38 -19.48
C TRP A 655 -2.64 21.93 -19.94
N TYR A 656 -3.78 21.25 -19.70
CA TYR A 656 -4.01 19.87 -20.17
C TYR A 656 -3.96 19.77 -21.69
N GLU A 657 -4.60 20.68 -22.42
CA GLU A 657 -4.57 20.72 -23.88
C GLU A 657 -3.17 20.98 -24.44
N SER A 658 -2.26 21.59 -23.66
CA SER A 658 -0.89 21.84 -24.08
C SER A 658 -0.05 20.55 -24.15
N ILE A 659 -0.32 19.57 -23.32
CA ILE A 659 0.39 18.27 -23.25
C ILE A 659 -0.37 17.14 -23.93
N ARG A 660 -1.68 17.28 -24.12
CA ARG A 660 -2.58 16.27 -24.70
C ARG A 660 -2.40 16.19 -26.21
N ILE A 661 -1.31 15.54 -26.60
CA ILE A 661 -0.82 15.36 -27.99
C ILE A 661 -0.66 13.86 -28.23
N PRO A 662 -1.16 13.26 -29.34
CA PRO A 662 -1.03 11.83 -29.59
C PRO A 662 0.41 11.31 -29.53
N SER A 663 1.36 11.99 -30.17
CA SER A 663 2.79 11.61 -30.15
C SER A 663 3.44 11.75 -28.75
N ASN A 664 2.80 12.50 -27.83
CA ASN A 664 3.18 12.62 -26.43
C ASN A 664 2.49 11.59 -25.52
N PHE A 665 1.65 10.72 -26.05
CA PHE A 665 0.88 9.77 -25.26
C PHE A 665 1.35 8.33 -25.47
N VAL A 666 1.61 7.65 -24.35
CA VAL A 666 1.91 6.22 -24.31
C VAL A 666 0.82 5.52 -23.48
N LEU A 667 0.20 4.49 -24.03
CA LEU A 667 -0.74 3.61 -23.34
C LEU A 667 -0.14 2.21 -23.23
N ALA A 668 0.10 1.74 -22.02
CA ALA A 668 0.47 0.34 -21.76
C ALA A 668 -0.73 -0.43 -21.20
N ILE A 669 -0.96 -1.63 -21.71
CA ILE A 669 -2.04 -2.53 -21.31
C ILE A 669 -1.43 -3.89 -21.04
N VAL A 670 -1.54 -4.38 -19.80
CA VAL A 670 -0.97 -5.66 -19.36
C VAL A 670 -2.06 -6.49 -18.68
N GLY A 671 -2.19 -7.75 -18.99
CA GLY A 671 -3.13 -8.65 -18.33
C GLY A 671 -3.75 -9.68 -19.24
N ASP A 672 -4.87 -10.22 -18.82
CA ASP A 672 -5.62 -11.25 -19.49
C ASP A 672 -6.48 -10.65 -20.62
N LEU A 673 -5.95 -10.62 -21.86
CA LEU A 673 -6.49 -9.92 -23.03
C LEU A 673 -6.17 -10.65 -24.35
N ASP A 674 -6.90 -10.35 -25.45
CA ASP A 674 -6.59 -10.80 -26.81
C ASP A 674 -6.09 -9.63 -27.68
N ARG A 675 -4.81 -9.61 -27.94
CA ARG A 675 -4.12 -8.59 -28.72
C ARG A 675 -4.68 -8.41 -30.16
N LYS A 676 -5.12 -9.49 -30.79
CA LYS A 676 -5.59 -9.46 -32.19
C LYS A 676 -6.88 -8.66 -32.32
N GLN A 677 -7.74 -8.71 -31.30
CA GLN A 677 -8.99 -7.92 -31.23
C GLN A 677 -8.71 -6.51 -30.69
N LEU A 678 -7.76 -6.36 -29.79
CA LEU A 678 -7.48 -5.12 -29.07
C LEU A 678 -6.93 -4.02 -29.99
N VAL A 679 -5.98 -4.32 -30.89
CA VAL A 679 -5.35 -3.29 -31.73
C VAL A 679 -6.35 -2.58 -32.65
N PRO A 680 -7.24 -3.30 -33.40
CA PRO A 680 -8.27 -2.63 -34.20
C PRO A 680 -9.26 -1.81 -33.35
N TYR A 681 -9.56 -2.26 -32.12
CA TYR A 681 -10.40 -1.55 -31.19
C TYR A 681 -9.76 -0.21 -30.77
N LEU A 682 -8.46 -0.24 -30.39
CA LEU A 682 -7.72 0.98 -30.01
C LEU A 682 -7.58 1.98 -31.17
N GLU A 683 -7.40 1.53 -32.41
CA GLU A 683 -7.42 2.39 -33.60
C GLU A 683 -8.76 3.09 -33.77
N THR A 684 -9.86 2.41 -33.48
CA THR A 684 -11.20 3.00 -33.53
C THR A 684 -11.41 3.99 -32.37
N LEU A 685 -11.03 3.59 -31.15
CA LEU A 685 -11.26 4.31 -29.92
C LEU A 685 -10.45 5.62 -29.87
N PHE A 686 -9.17 5.58 -30.22
CA PHE A 686 -8.26 6.73 -30.21
C PHE A 686 -8.11 7.42 -31.57
N GLY A 687 -8.76 6.93 -32.62
CA GLY A 687 -8.77 7.57 -33.95
C GLY A 687 -9.18 9.04 -33.95
N PRO A 688 -10.17 9.48 -33.13
CA PRO A 688 -10.53 10.88 -32.97
C PRO A 688 -9.45 11.77 -32.34
N PHE A 689 -8.41 11.21 -31.71
CA PHE A 689 -7.29 11.92 -31.11
C PHE A 689 -6.38 12.47 -32.23
N LYS A 690 -6.63 13.71 -32.65
CA LYS A 690 -6.01 14.32 -33.84
C LYS A 690 -4.51 14.58 -33.63
N PRO A 691 -3.65 14.28 -34.64
CA PRO A 691 -2.26 14.68 -34.63
C PRO A 691 -2.07 16.19 -34.39
N SER A 692 -0.96 16.55 -33.75
CA SER A 692 -0.61 17.93 -33.46
C SER A 692 0.85 18.19 -33.80
N THR A 693 1.16 19.40 -34.27
CA THR A 693 2.51 19.88 -34.52
C THR A 693 3.12 20.60 -33.31
N LYS A 694 2.39 20.66 -32.18
CA LYS A 694 2.91 21.25 -30.94
C LYS A 694 4.14 20.49 -30.46
N ILE A 695 5.15 21.21 -30.00
CA ILE A 695 6.36 20.67 -29.40
C ILE A 695 6.37 21.11 -27.93
N LEU A 696 6.70 20.18 -27.04
CA LEU A 696 6.85 20.52 -25.61
C LEU A 696 8.10 21.40 -25.41
N PRO A 697 8.08 22.31 -24.42
CA PRO A 697 9.21 23.17 -24.14
C PRO A 697 10.43 22.36 -23.67
N GLU A 698 11.61 22.79 -24.10
CA GLU A 698 12.88 22.27 -23.59
C GLU A 698 13.13 22.88 -22.20
N ILE A 699 13.49 22.04 -21.22
CA ILE A 699 13.78 22.45 -19.85
C ILE A 699 15.29 22.34 -19.62
N LYS A 700 15.88 23.43 -19.14
CA LYS A 700 17.33 23.45 -18.83
C LYS A 700 17.57 22.75 -17.48
N PRO A 701 18.67 21.99 -17.33
CA PRO A 701 19.03 21.37 -16.06
C PRO A 701 19.34 22.43 -14.98
N GLU A 702 19.24 22.04 -13.70
CA GLU A 702 19.69 22.88 -12.58
C GLU A 702 21.20 23.13 -12.72
N PRO A 703 21.66 24.39 -12.58
CA PRO A 703 23.08 24.70 -12.56
C PRO A 703 23.81 23.98 -11.41
N PRO A 704 25.10 23.61 -11.59
CA PRO A 704 25.87 23.01 -10.50
C PRO A 704 25.92 23.88 -9.26
N LEU A 705 25.89 23.28 -8.09
CA LEU A 705 26.08 23.98 -6.82
C LEU A 705 27.47 24.66 -6.79
N THR A 706 27.53 25.90 -6.36
CA THR A 706 28.78 26.67 -6.21
C THR A 706 29.36 26.58 -4.80
N GLY A 707 28.56 26.08 -3.83
CA GLY A 707 28.93 25.90 -2.42
C GLY A 707 27.84 25.18 -1.66
N PRO A 708 28.05 24.95 -0.35
CA PRO A 708 27.00 24.35 0.51
C PRO A 708 25.77 25.26 0.61
N ARG A 709 24.58 24.68 0.59
CA ARG A 709 23.34 25.37 0.91
C ARG A 709 22.72 24.72 2.15
N LYS A 710 22.42 25.53 3.18
CA LYS A 710 21.80 25.04 4.42
C LYS A 710 20.44 25.73 4.63
N ALA A 711 19.45 24.96 5.13
CA ALA A 711 18.15 25.52 5.51
C ALA A 711 17.55 24.75 6.69
N HIS A 712 16.74 25.45 7.50
CA HIS A 712 16.08 24.86 8.66
C HIS A 712 14.63 25.35 8.77
N ILE A 713 13.73 24.45 9.18
CA ILE A 713 12.39 24.77 9.66
C ILE A 713 12.32 24.44 11.14
N GLU A 714 12.15 25.46 11.98
CA GLU A 714 11.89 25.27 13.40
C GLU A 714 10.48 24.70 13.59
N ARG A 715 10.41 23.54 14.25
CA ARG A 715 9.16 22.84 14.55
C ARG A 715 9.26 22.15 15.88
N PRO A 716 8.28 22.32 16.82
CA PRO A 716 8.19 21.49 18.01
C PRO A 716 7.95 20.02 17.61
N GLY A 717 8.66 19.11 18.22
CA GLY A 717 8.54 17.67 17.98
C GLY A 717 9.52 16.88 18.84
N ALA A 718 9.35 15.58 18.92
CA ALA A 718 10.21 14.69 19.67
C ALA A 718 11.49 14.32 18.91
N GLN A 719 11.50 14.52 17.58
CA GLN A 719 12.65 14.21 16.73
C GLN A 719 13.07 15.42 15.88
N THR A 720 14.35 15.44 15.50
CA THR A 720 14.87 16.27 14.41
C THR A 720 15.11 15.39 13.19
N HIS A 721 14.54 15.82 12.06
CA HIS A 721 14.73 15.20 10.75
C HIS A 721 15.81 15.97 9.99
N LEU A 722 16.76 15.27 9.38
CA LEU A 722 17.79 15.87 8.52
C LEU A 722 17.87 15.19 7.16
N ALA A 723 18.24 15.96 6.14
CA ALA A 723 18.64 15.43 4.84
C ALA A 723 19.90 16.13 4.34
N VAL A 724 20.86 15.33 3.90
CA VAL A 724 22.05 15.77 3.18
C VAL A 724 21.96 15.28 1.75
N GLY A 725 22.23 16.13 0.76
CA GLY A 725 22.15 15.64 -0.60
C GLY A 725 22.86 16.48 -1.64
N TYR A 726 22.87 15.96 -2.86
CA TYR A 726 23.66 16.42 -4.00
C TYR A 726 22.80 16.41 -5.25
N LEU A 727 23.17 17.22 -6.26
CA LEU A 727 22.65 16.99 -7.62
C LEU A 727 23.12 15.62 -8.10
N GLY A 728 22.18 14.82 -8.57
CA GLY A 728 22.41 13.43 -8.99
C GLY A 728 22.39 13.27 -10.52
N ALA A 729 22.60 12.05 -10.94
CA ALA A 729 22.56 11.65 -12.34
C ALA A 729 21.14 11.72 -12.92
N ASP A 730 21.01 12.14 -14.17
CA ASP A 730 19.78 11.98 -14.95
C ASP A 730 19.54 10.50 -15.33
N LEU A 731 18.36 10.20 -15.85
CA LEU A 731 17.93 8.83 -16.15
C LEU A 731 18.83 8.12 -17.18
N LYS A 732 19.37 8.84 -18.16
CA LYS A 732 20.22 8.32 -19.24
C LYS A 732 21.73 8.36 -18.93
N ASN A 733 22.10 8.96 -17.81
CA ASN A 733 23.49 9.16 -17.41
C ASN A 733 24.20 7.83 -17.12
N ILE A 734 25.48 7.75 -17.49
CA ILE A 734 26.30 6.56 -17.24
C ILE A 734 26.43 6.23 -15.75
N ASN A 735 26.32 7.22 -14.87
CA ASN A 735 26.40 7.07 -13.41
C ASN A 735 25.05 6.63 -12.78
N ASN A 736 23.94 6.55 -13.53
CA ASN A 736 22.64 6.19 -13.01
C ASN A 736 22.64 4.77 -12.39
N ALA A 737 23.09 3.76 -13.12
CA ALA A 737 23.18 2.39 -12.62
C ALA A 737 24.21 2.21 -11.47
N PRO A 738 25.43 2.77 -11.52
CA PRO A 738 26.36 2.78 -10.38
C PRO A 738 25.75 3.41 -9.13
N MET A 739 25.07 4.54 -9.24
CA MET A 739 24.45 5.21 -8.09
C MET A 739 23.22 4.46 -7.54
N ALA A 740 22.52 3.68 -8.35
CA ALA A 740 21.49 2.77 -7.86
C ALA A 740 22.09 1.68 -6.94
N LEU A 741 23.26 1.17 -7.28
CA LEU A 741 23.98 0.20 -6.46
C LEU A 741 24.55 0.84 -5.18
N VAL A 742 24.99 2.10 -5.25
CA VAL A 742 25.43 2.88 -4.09
C VAL A 742 24.27 3.09 -3.12
N ASP A 743 23.13 3.53 -3.61
CA ASP A 743 21.89 3.71 -2.83
C ASP A 743 21.51 2.39 -2.15
N THR A 744 21.48 1.31 -2.90
CA THR A 744 21.20 -0.05 -2.39
C THR A 744 22.20 -0.49 -1.30
N ALA A 745 23.50 -0.26 -1.48
CA ALA A 745 24.52 -0.66 -0.51
C ALA A 745 24.48 0.17 0.79
N LEU A 746 23.96 1.38 0.73
CA LEU A 746 23.82 2.25 1.89
C LEU A 746 22.51 1.99 2.64
N SER A 747 21.45 1.61 1.94
CA SER A 747 20.08 1.45 2.44
C SER A 747 19.78 0.00 2.87
N GLY A 748 18.59 -0.23 3.46
CA GLY A 748 18.17 -1.53 3.98
C GLY A 748 18.73 -1.86 5.35
N MET A 749 18.24 -2.94 5.98
CA MET A 749 18.66 -3.38 7.33
C MET A 749 20.09 -3.95 7.35
N GLY A 750 20.58 -4.47 6.24
CA GLY A 750 21.96 -4.88 6.04
C GLY A 750 22.84 -3.78 5.44
N GLY A 751 22.30 -2.61 5.13
CA GLY A 751 23.00 -1.48 4.53
C GLY A 751 23.95 -0.76 5.49
N ARG A 752 24.94 -0.11 4.91
CA ARG A 752 26.05 0.52 5.68
C ARG A 752 25.53 1.59 6.65
N LEU A 753 24.60 2.44 6.23
CA LEU A 753 24.04 3.49 7.10
C LEU A 753 23.29 2.91 8.28
N PHE A 754 22.43 1.92 8.02
CA PHE A 754 21.67 1.26 9.07
C PHE A 754 22.59 0.60 10.10
N LEU A 755 23.55 -0.23 9.66
CA LEU A 755 24.47 -0.93 10.54
C LEU A 755 25.33 0.01 11.37
N LYS A 756 25.82 1.13 10.78
CA LYS A 756 26.76 2.03 11.47
C LYS A 756 26.05 3.08 12.32
N LEU A 757 24.97 3.70 11.84
CA LEU A 757 24.35 4.82 12.54
C LEU A 757 23.22 4.38 13.46
N ARG A 758 22.46 3.36 13.07
CA ARG A 758 21.39 2.81 13.91
C ARG A 758 21.90 1.71 14.84
N ASP A 759 22.40 0.60 14.30
CA ASP A 759 22.76 -0.58 15.12
C ASP A 759 23.99 -0.36 16.02
N GLN A 760 25.08 0.22 15.50
CA GLN A 760 26.32 0.37 16.27
C GLN A 760 26.32 1.60 17.17
N ARG A 761 25.71 2.72 16.73
CA ARG A 761 25.79 4.01 17.45
C ARG A 761 24.48 4.45 18.09
N SER A 762 23.35 3.80 17.78
CA SER A 762 22.00 4.15 18.25
C SER A 762 21.68 5.66 18.07
N LEU A 763 22.11 6.22 16.94
CA LEU A 763 21.94 7.65 16.64
C LEU A 763 20.57 7.93 16.05
N ALA A 764 19.94 6.95 15.38
CA ALA A 764 18.73 7.17 14.64
C ALA A 764 17.82 5.93 14.67
N TYR A 765 16.51 6.14 14.65
CA TYR A 765 15.53 5.09 14.36
C TYR A 765 15.47 4.80 12.85
N SER A 766 15.40 5.85 12.05
CA SER A 766 15.29 5.76 10.61
C SER A 766 16.50 6.44 9.95
N VAL A 767 17.22 5.71 9.13
CA VAL A 767 18.29 6.22 8.29
C VAL A 767 18.31 5.47 6.96
N THR A 768 18.34 6.20 5.85
CA THR A 768 18.37 5.62 4.51
C THR A 768 19.05 6.57 3.53
N ALA A 769 19.67 6.04 2.50
CA ALA A 769 19.97 6.82 1.31
C ALA A 769 18.69 6.94 0.46
N PHE A 770 18.66 7.92 -0.41
CA PHE A 770 17.61 8.08 -1.41
C PHE A 770 18.17 8.63 -2.71
N ARG A 771 17.59 8.20 -3.80
CA ARG A 771 17.98 8.62 -5.15
C ARG A 771 16.74 8.87 -5.99
N SER A 772 16.77 9.92 -6.78
CA SER A 772 15.71 10.23 -7.74
C SER A 772 16.35 10.70 -9.06
N PRO A 773 16.48 9.81 -10.05
CA PRO A 773 16.93 10.23 -11.37
C PRO A 773 15.84 11.06 -12.03
N GLY A 774 16.24 12.21 -12.61
CA GLY A 774 15.35 13.05 -13.39
C GLY A 774 15.55 12.88 -14.89
N LEU A 775 14.87 13.70 -15.71
CA LEU A 775 15.11 13.70 -17.16
C LEU A 775 16.34 14.53 -17.52
N GLU A 776 16.54 15.69 -16.89
CA GLU A 776 17.67 16.59 -17.12
C GLU A 776 18.63 16.64 -15.94
N THR A 777 18.13 16.43 -14.73
CA THR A 777 18.91 16.44 -13.50
C THR A 777 18.24 15.57 -12.44
N GLY A 778 19.04 14.86 -11.64
CA GLY A 778 18.56 14.02 -10.56
C GLY A 778 19.02 14.51 -9.18
N SER A 779 18.73 13.73 -8.16
CA SER A 779 19.23 13.91 -6.80
C SER A 779 19.73 12.60 -6.19
N PHE A 780 20.69 12.72 -5.28
CA PHE A 780 21.14 11.66 -4.37
C PHE A 780 21.30 12.27 -2.98
N GLY A 781 20.94 11.53 -1.93
CA GLY A 781 21.10 12.03 -0.57
C GLY A 781 20.94 10.96 0.50
N VAL A 782 21.07 11.39 1.75
CA VAL A 782 20.87 10.59 2.97
C VAL A 782 19.84 11.32 3.83
N TYR A 783 18.83 10.59 4.26
CA TYR A 783 17.83 11.00 5.24
C TYR A 783 18.10 10.31 6.57
N LEU A 784 17.89 11.05 7.68
CA LEU A 784 17.98 10.49 9.02
C LEU A 784 17.02 11.25 9.96
N ALA A 785 16.41 10.52 10.91
CA ALA A 785 15.66 11.09 12.03
C ALA A 785 16.28 10.67 13.35
N CYS A 786 16.53 11.63 14.24
CA CYS A 786 17.20 11.41 15.52
C CYS A 786 16.63 12.29 16.63
N ASP A 787 16.96 11.95 17.87
CA ASP A 787 16.80 12.83 19.02
C ASP A 787 17.51 14.19 18.76
N PRO A 788 16.90 15.34 19.08
CA PRO A 788 17.50 16.64 18.86
C PRO A 788 18.91 16.81 19.47
N ASP A 789 19.15 16.23 20.65
CA ASP A 789 20.46 16.29 21.33
C ASP A 789 21.55 15.46 20.60
N LYS A 790 21.14 14.52 19.77
CA LYS A 790 22.06 13.68 18.96
C LYS A 790 22.38 14.28 17.59
N LEU A 791 21.70 15.36 17.17
CA LEU A 791 21.84 15.94 15.83
C LEU A 791 23.31 16.24 15.42
N PRO A 792 24.16 16.87 16.24
CA PRO A 792 25.56 17.14 15.85
C PRO A 792 26.36 15.85 15.61
N GLN A 793 26.09 14.81 16.38
CA GLN A 793 26.74 13.50 16.23
C GLN A 793 26.22 12.78 14.98
N ALA A 794 24.93 12.89 14.69
CA ALA A 794 24.30 12.30 13.52
C ALA A 794 24.76 12.97 12.22
N GLU A 795 24.81 14.31 12.19
CA GLU A 795 25.37 15.09 11.07
C GLU A 795 26.80 14.63 10.77
N LYS A 796 27.67 14.67 11.78
CA LYS A 796 29.05 14.21 11.62
C LYS A 796 29.15 12.78 11.10
N ALA A 797 28.34 11.86 11.64
CA ALA A 797 28.36 10.47 11.23
C ALA A 797 27.92 10.27 9.78
N VAL A 798 26.92 11.01 9.30
CA VAL A 798 26.49 10.98 7.89
C VAL A 798 27.62 11.48 6.97
N PHE A 799 28.24 12.61 7.29
CA PHE A 799 29.35 13.14 6.48
C PHE A 799 30.59 12.24 6.52
N ASP A 800 30.92 11.63 7.66
CA ASP A 800 32.00 10.65 7.76
C ASP A 800 31.79 9.45 6.82
N GLU A 801 30.54 8.93 6.74
CA GLU A 801 30.20 7.82 5.85
C GLU A 801 30.17 8.21 4.37
N LEU A 802 29.68 9.40 4.04
CA LEU A 802 29.71 9.92 2.66
C LEU A 802 31.14 10.19 2.18
N THR A 803 32.01 10.72 3.07
CA THR A 803 33.45 10.90 2.80
C THR A 803 34.13 9.55 2.62
N PHE A 804 33.87 8.60 3.50
CA PHE A 804 34.41 7.25 3.39
C PHE A 804 34.00 6.58 2.06
N LEU A 805 32.73 6.70 1.69
CA LEU A 805 32.21 6.16 0.44
C LEU A 805 32.92 6.80 -0.78
N ARG A 806 33.09 8.12 -0.77
CA ARG A 806 33.78 8.84 -1.84
C ARG A 806 35.23 8.43 -2.00
N ASP A 807 35.94 8.25 -0.89
CA ASP A 807 37.39 7.99 -0.88
C ASP A 807 37.72 6.50 -1.08
N LYS A 808 36.90 5.60 -0.59
CA LYS A 808 37.12 4.14 -0.60
C LYS A 808 36.15 3.36 -1.50
N GLY A 809 35.02 3.94 -1.87
CA GLY A 809 33.97 3.27 -2.66
C GLY A 809 33.27 2.16 -1.89
N LEU A 810 32.76 1.19 -2.64
CA LEU A 810 32.22 -0.06 -2.13
C LEU A 810 33.28 -1.17 -2.15
N THR A 811 33.26 -2.06 -1.17
CA THR A 811 34.02 -3.30 -1.23
C THR A 811 33.42 -4.26 -2.26
N ASP A 812 34.20 -5.26 -2.72
CA ASP A 812 33.67 -6.25 -3.67
C ASP A 812 32.47 -7.01 -3.11
N LYS A 813 32.46 -7.27 -1.80
CA LYS A 813 31.36 -7.93 -1.10
C LYS A 813 30.10 -7.08 -1.06
N GLU A 814 30.22 -5.77 -0.79
CA GLU A 814 29.09 -4.83 -0.83
C GLU A 814 28.53 -4.66 -2.24
N LEU A 815 29.38 -4.48 -3.25
CA LEU A 815 28.95 -4.34 -4.64
C LEU A 815 28.22 -5.61 -5.12
N ALA A 816 28.76 -6.79 -4.82
CA ALA A 816 28.11 -8.06 -5.17
C ALA A 816 26.79 -8.26 -4.42
N ALA A 817 26.68 -7.84 -3.17
CA ALA A 817 25.44 -7.87 -2.40
C ALA A 817 24.41 -6.89 -2.96
N ALA A 818 24.82 -5.65 -3.23
CA ALA A 818 23.93 -4.62 -3.80
C ALA A 818 23.37 -5.04 -5.17
N LYS A 819 24.18 -5.65 -6.04
CA LYS A 819 23.71 -6.20 -7.31
C LYS A 819 22.60 -7.23 -7.11
N ARG A 820 22.84 -8.24 -6.26
CA ARG A 820 21.83 -9.29 -5.99
C ARG A 820 20.56 -8.73 -5.38
N TYR A 821 20.69 -7.85 -4.39
CA TYR A 821 19.54 -7.22 -3.74
C TYR A 821 18.70 -6.38 -4.73
N LEU A 822 19.35 -5.51 -5.53
CA LEU A 822 18.66 -4.68 -6.51
C LEU A 822 17.97 -5.53 -7.58
N LEU A 823 18.66 -6.55 -8.13
CA LEU A 823 18.09 -7.44 -9.13
C LEU A 823 16.95 -8.31 -8.58
N GLY A 824 17.08 -8.81 -7.33
CA GLY A 824 16.00 -9.53 -6.65
C GLY A 824 14.76 -8.67 -6.45
N ASN A 825 14.95 -7.41 -5.99
CA ASN A 825 13.85 -6.47 -5.82
C ASN A 825 13.17 -6.07 -7.13
N LEU A 826 13.91 -5.95 -8.23
CA LEU A 826 13.33 -5.73 -9.56
C LEU A 826 12.43 -6.90 -9.97
N LYS A 827 12.85 -8.15 -9.75
CA LYS A 827 12.01 -9.34 -10.01
C LYS A 827 10.75 -9.35 -9.14
N ILE A 828 10.90 -9.09 -7.84
CA ILE A 828 9.78 -9.01 -6.89
C ILE A 828 8.81 -7.91 -7.31
N GLY A 829 9.31 -6.71 -7.63
CA GLY A 829 8.48 -5.57 -8.01
C GLY A 829 7.77 -5.68 -9.35
N MET A 830 8.21 -6.60 -10.22
CA MET A 830 7.63 -6.80 -11.56
C MET A 830 6.63 -7.98 -11.62
N GLN A 831 6.12 -8.46 -10.49
CA GLN A 831 5.13 -9.54 -10.44
C GLN A 831 3.76 -9.11 -10.93
N THR A 832 3.32 -7.87 -10.62
CA THR A 832 1.98 -7.38 -10.90
C THR A 832 1.83 -6.78 -12.30
N ASN A 833 0.64 -6.89 -12.91
CA ASN A 833 0.33 -6.30 -14.21
C ASN A 833 0.42 -4.77 -14.18
N GLY A 834 -0.04 -4.17 -13.07
CA GLY A 834 0.03 -2.72 -12.84
C GLY A 834 1.46 -2.18 -12.82
N SER A 835 2.36 -2.83 -12.09
CA SER A 835 3.79 -2.46 -12.05
C SER A 835 4.44 -2.59 -13.42
N GLN A 836 4.13 -3.66 -14.16
CA GLN A 836 4.65 -3.87 -15.52
C GLN A 836 4.13 -2.81 -16.50
N ALA A 837 2.83 -2.50 -16.46
CA ALA A 837 2.22 -1.48 -17.31
C ALA A 837 2.82 -0.09 -17.03
N MET A 838 2.93 0.29 -15.76
CA MET A 838 3.49 1.58 -15.33
C MET A 838 4.95 1.72 -15.77
N GLN A 839 5.78 0.72 -15.51
CA GLN A 839 7.20 0.74 -15.87
C GLN A 839 7.40 0.87 -17.38
N MET A 840 6.71 0.04 -18.18
CA MET A 840 6.84 0.09 -19.64
C MET A 840 6.33 1.42 -20.22
N ALA A 841 5.23 1.96 -19.71
CA ALA A 841 4.68 3.23 -20.16
C ALA A 841 5.64 4.40 -19.87
N LEU A 842 6.21 4.47 -18.66
CA LEU A 842 7.15 5.52 -18.27
C LEU A 842 8.50 5.38 -18.99
N ASP A 843 9.04 4.17 -19.12
CA ASP A 843 10.31 3.92 -19.82
C ASP A 843 10.22 4.35 -21.29
N GLU A 844 9.11 4.03 -21.95
CA GLU A 844 8.86 4.47 -23.32
C GLU A 844 8.66 5.98 -23.41
N LEU A 845 7.90 6.57 -22.49
CA LEU A 845 7.64 8.01 -22.43
C LEU A 845 8.93 8.81 -22.25
N TYR A 846 9.84 8.35 -21.40
CA TYR A 846 11.11 9.00 -21.08
C TYR A 846 12.22 8.72 -22.11
N GLY A 847 11.89 7.94 -23.14
CA GLY A 847 12.78 7.68 -24.26
C GLY A 847 13.96 6.76 -23.93
N VAL A 848 13.78 5.85 -22.97
CA VAL A 848 14.70 4.73 -22.71
C VAL A 848 14.21 3.42 -23.35
N GLY A 849 12.94 3.39 -23.78
CA GLY A 849 12.28 2.30 -24.51
C GLY A 849 11.51 1.35 -23.59
N PHE A 850 10.33 0.88 -24.02
CA PHE A 850 9.47 -0.03 -23.24
C PHE A 850 10.15 -1.33 -22.83
N ASP A 851 11.20 -1.73 -23.54
CA ASP A 851 12.05 -2.89 -23.29
C ASP A 851 13.31 -2.53 -22.44
N HIS A 852 13.30 -1.40 -21.76
CA HIS A 852 14.44 -0.91 -20.98
C HIS A 852 14.81 -1.85 -19.83
N MET A 853 13.84 -2.47 -19.16
CA MET A 853 14.08 -3.26 -17.93
C MET A 853 15.11 -4.39 -18.15
N PRO A 854 15.03 -5.27 -19.17
CA PRO A 854 16.08 -6.24 -19.42
C PRO A 854 17.47 -5.61 -19.65
N LYS A 855 17.55 -4.52 -20.40
CA LYS A 855 18.80 -3.78 -20.66
C LYS A 855 19.36 -3.12 -19.39
N TYR A 856 18.49 -2.66 -18.51
CA TYR A 856 18.87 -2.10 -17.22
C TYR A 856 19.43 -3.17 -16.28
N ILE A 857 18.84 -4.37 -16.28
CA ILE A 857 19.36 -5.55 -15.55
C ILE A 857 20.78 -5.87 -16.03
N GLU A 858 21.02 -6.01 -17.32
CA GLU A 858 22.36 -6.26 -17.90
C GLU A 858 23.36 -5.15 -17.52
N ARG A 859 22.91 -3.90 -17.53
CA ARG A 859 23.73 -2.76 -17.13
C ARG A 859 24.10 -2.82 -15.64
N ILE A 860 23.16 -3.15 -14.75
CA ILE A 860 23.44 -3.35 -13.31
C ILE A 860 24.47 -4.49 -13.12
N GLU A 861 24.31 -5.61 -13.81
CA GLU A 861 25.24 -6.73 -13.73
C GLU A 861 26.65 -6.36 -14.19
N SER A 862 26.80 -5.51 -15.21
CA SER A 862 28.09 -5.10 -15.77
C SER A 862 28.84 -4.04 -14.96
N VAL A 863 28.19 -3.33 -14.01
CA VAL A 863 28.84 -2.27 -13.21
C VAL A 863 30.05 -2.80 -12.45
N THR A 864 31.17 -2.10 -12.53
CA THR A 864 32.42 -2.40 -11.86
C THR A 864 32.68 -1.48 -10.66
N LYS A 865 33.67 -1.80 -9.81
CA LYS A 865 34.11 -0.89 -8.73
C LYS A 865 34.62 0.44 -9.27
N ASN A 866 35.27 0.43 -10.45
CA ASN A 866 35.72 1.67 -11.08
C ASN A 866 34.56 2.58 -11.48
N ASP A 867 33.44 1.98 -11.91
CA ASP A 867 32.21 2.74 -12.20
C ASP A 867 31.61 3.33 -10.94
N ILE A 868 31.59 2.57 -9.84
CA ILE A 868 31.18 3.08 -8.51
C ILE A 868 32.07 4.23 -8.09
N ASN A 869 33.40 4.05 -8.11
CA ASN A 869 34.35 5.06 -7.69
C ASN A 869 34.29 6.34 -8.54
N ARG A 870 34.01 6.22 -9.82
CA ARG A 870 33.75 7.37 -10.70
C ARG A 870 32.45 8.07 -10.28
N ALA A 871 31.34 7.34 -10.18
CA ALA A 871 30.02 7.89 -9.92
C ALA A 871 29.95 8.61 -8.55
N VAL A 872 30.54 8.04 -7.50
CA VAL A 872 30.54 8.69 -6.16
C VAL A 872 31.42 9.95 -6.14
N LYS A 873 32.54 9.97 -6.88
CA LYS A 873 33.40 11.18 -6.98
C LYS A 873 32.75 12.28 -7.80
N ASP A 874 31.99 11.94 -8.83
CA ASP A 874 31.28 12.88 -9.69
C ASP A 874 30.09 13.53 -8.95
N ILE A 875 29.42 12.79 -8.05
CA ILE A 875 28.18 13.21 -7.41
C ILE A 875 28.38 13.69 -5.98
N ILE A 876 29.15 12.97 -5.16
CA ILE A 876 29.39 13.35 -3.75
C ILE A 876 30.54 14.36 -3.68
N LEU A 877 30.20 15.63 -3.81
CA LEU A 877 31.15 16.74 -3.82
C LEU A 877 31.20 17.41 -2.43
N PRO A 878 32.33 17.35 -1.68
CA PRO A 878 32.39 17.76 -0.27
C PRO A 878 31.96 19.19 0.02
N GLU A 879 32.10 20.06 -0.96
CA GLU A 879 31.80 21.50 -0.81
C GLU A 879 30.56 21.95 -1.62
N ARG A 880 29.82 21.01 -2.22
CA ARG A 880 28.66 21.29 -3.10
C ARG A 880 27.48 20.41 -2.74
N TYR A 881 26.94 20.62 -1.55
CA TYR A 881 25.84 19.86 -1.00
C TYR A 881 24.71 20.74 -0.47
N VAL A 882 23.58 20.14 -0.25
CA VAL A 882 22.45 20.68 0.50
C VAL A 882 22.37 19.98 1.84
N PHE A 883 22.20 20.77 2.92
CA PHE A 883 21.92 20.26 4.27
C PHE A 883 20.66 20.93 4.79
N VAL A 884 19.63 20.16 5.07
CA VAL A 884 18.38 20.70 5.59
C VAL A 884 17.91 19.95 6.81
N THR A 885 17.25 20.67 7.74
CA THR A 885 16.70 20.10 8.96
C THR A 885 15.29 20.62 9.24
N VAL A 886 14.48 19.77 9.89
CA VAL A 886 13.16 20.11 10.45
C VAL A 886 13.08 19.54 11.86
N GLY A 887 12.89 20.37 12.86
CA GLY A 887 12.82 19.95 14.26
C GLY A 887 12.93 21.11 15.24
N PRO A 888 12.98 20.81 16.55
CA PRO A 888 13.08 21.84 17.59
C PRO A 888 14.47 22.49 17.60
N GLY A 889 14.49 23.80 17.90
CA GLY A 889 15.71 24.59 18.01
C GLY A 889 16.33 24.93 16.65
N ASP A 890 17.25 25.90 16.65
CA ASP A 890 17.95 26.35 15.45
C ASP A 890 19.22 25.49 15.23
N ALA A 891 19.07 24.41 14.47
CA ALA A 891 20.16 23.50 14.15
C ALA A 891 21.34 24.17 13.41
N LEU A 892 21.14 25.35 12.80
CA LEU A 892 22.17 26.12 12.08
C LEU A 892 23.02 26.98 12.99
N LYS A 893 22.60 27.23 14.23
CA LYS A 893 23.37 28.04 15.20
C LYS A 893 24.58 27.31 15.80
N ALA A 894 24.66 25.99 15.64
CA ALA A 894 25.76 25.17 16.17
C ALA A 894 27.12 25.40 15.44
N ASP A 895 27.09 25.89 14.20
CA ASP A 895 28.29 26.16 13.39
C ASP A 895 29.09 27.42 13.80
N ASN A 896 28.58 28.20 14.74
CA ASN A 896 29.25 29.44 15.22
C ASN A 896 29.90 29.25 16.62
N ARG A 897 30.16 28.03 17.07
CA ARG A 897 30.88 27.74 18.31
C ARG A 897 32.15 26.95 18.09
#